data_97537609dc02a88f9fc8b1cdfab54bcd
#
_entry.id   97537609dc02a88f9fc8b1cdfab54bcd
#
_cell.length_a   1.000
_cell.length_b   1.000
_cell.length_c   1.000
_cell.angle_alpha   90.00
_cell.angle_beta   90.00
_cell.angle_gamma   90.00
#
_symmetry.space_group_name_H-M   'P 1'
#
loop_
_entity.id
_entity.type
_entity.pdbx_description
1 polymer ?
#
loop_
_entity_poly.entity_id
_entity_poly.type
_entity_poly.pdbx_seq_one_letter_code
_entity_poly.pdbx_strand_id
1 'polypeptide(L)'
;MRNPELVTADDLVSWADNDARDAQENFPRLVRRLLQETPGVSGVSVRAGNGVSQPGYDGLAQSDGTASVLPEGSLVFEFGTSKNVQKKASEDYRKRTANADVSGSVFIFATPRRWGNKDKWLAKRRNENKFAGVWVLDADDLEGWLEASSTTHHWISEHLGRQPGDAQTLECWWQNFQKATQPKLPLGMFVAGREKTREDFLKVLEENPKTVTIQADWYKDCLAFMHASIVGDPDDHSNNSVPLAIIVKSAAAWNRIAGQAGESILIPLFEDAGEQVAHDNGHHVIRVVDREQVALKATNSLRLPRVSRLDVVTILNDCGINSQKSYHLAGLARRNMPSFVRALTQNVSIQKPLWATNADAPILAGLALVGAWDSSNPKDMQAIAALVGDDYKTVTSLCERLSEGSDPVMSQAGPAWRFSSLEEAFLCLSSRIGDTVMEKWKQLALEALLEANPTYGLTQVEKVALCFNKQDLPLQYSEELKSGIARSLAMVGAIEADDAQPRKLKDVVASIVQELLNQAETDETGRVWNLLAPHLPSLAEAEPRQFIDTVMDNLEQGESSLLRAFNEDKDDLFFGDPSFHPHLLWALEVLAWPEEYFSDSIECLARLAAQQPKSRQHGNRPDESLAAILCGWSNGTTVSRENRLKAIDDIKKISPAIGWDLLFRLWPNSGLTIIPPAAPRYREDWCPLTDAPVLWSEWDEFRHGLVELAFSWQDFAPSHLEQLVRGITVGLLPEDRIRIFDHLERLVIRGDIDENCRYLVWRALRALAAKHSHHRNNWSLPEKDIERLVSLTDEWQPASLVLRYVYLFNHDPGLLDCALHIDSERYEQTLEERRKGALSEILAAPQAIGNLTLLASEAGDSWRLGEMLAELPGLE
;
A
#
# COMPACT_ATOMS: atom_id res chain seq x y z
N MET A 1 35.22 -25.32 -4.32
CA MET A 1 36.38 -24.42 -4.26
C MET A 1 36.14 -23.48 -3.07
N ARG A 2 37.11 -23.34 -2.15
CA ARG A 2 37.03 -22.35 -1.08
C ARG A 2 36.97 -20.95 -1.68
N ASN A 3 36.07 -20.11 -1.19
CA ASN A 3 36.03 -18.71 -1.59
C ASN A 3 37.16 -17.96 -0.83
N PRO A 4 38.19 -17.43 -1.52
CA PRO A 4 39.33 -16.79 -0.87
C PRO A 4 38.97 -15.51 -0.11
N GLU A 5 37.75 -15.00 -0.30
CA GLU A 5 37.22 -13.80 0.38
C GLU A 5 36.56 -14.10 1.72
N LEU A 6 36.32 -15.37 2.05
CA LEU A 6 35.76 -15.79 3.34
C LEU A 6 36.84 -16.17 4.36
N VAL A 7 36.50 -16.03 5.66
CA VAL A 7 37.39 -16.32 6.79
C VAL A 7 37.71 -17.81 6.86
N THR A 8 38.98 -18.11 7.20
CA THR A 8 39.50 -19.45 7.43
C THR A 8 39.88 -19.62 8.89
N ALA A 9 40.25 -20.86 9.29
CA ALA A 9 40.79 -21.13 10.62
C ALA A 9 42.06 -20.29 10.95
N ASP A 10 42.92 -20.04 9.95
CA ASP A 10 44.09 -19.18 10.10
C ASP A 10 43.74 -17.74 10.43
N ASP A 11 42.65 -17.23 9.82
CA ASP A 11 42.14 -15.89 10.11
C ASP A 11 41.59 -15.78 11.56
N LEU A 12 40.84 -16.80 12.01
CA LEU A 12 40.33 -16.86 13.40
C LEU A 12 41.48 -16.88 14.41
N VAL A 13 42.54 -17.65 14.14
CA VAL A 13 43.75 -17.66 14.97
C VAL A 13 44.46 -16.30 14.98
N SER A 14 44.65 -15.70 13.81
CA SER A 14 45.23 -14.37 13.63
C SER A 14 44.44 -13.29 14.34
N TRP A 15 43.09 -13.34 14.27
CA TRP A 15 42.22 -12.46 15.03
C TRP A 15 42.43 -12.56 16.53
N ALA A 16 42.44 -13.77 17.09
CA ALA A 16 42.70 -13.98 18.51
C ALA A 16 44.11 -13.56 18.93
N ASP A 17 45.12 -13.51 18.04
CA ASP A 17 46.49 -13.09 18.33
C ASP A 17 46.68 -11.58 18.19
N ASN A 18 46.12 -10.97 17.15
CA ASN A 18 46.43 -9.58 16.80
C ASN A 18 45.42 -8.59 17.40
N ASP A 19 44.17 -9.03 17.64
CA ASP A 19 43.09 -8.21 18.23
C ASP A 19 42.40 -8.99 19.36
N ALA A 20 43.16 -9.33 20.39
CA ALA A 20 42.69 -10.17 21.47
C ALA A 20 41.49 -9.60 22.23
N ARG A 21 41.34 -8.26 22.27
CA ARG A 21 40.20 -7.60 22.93
C ARG A 21 38.92 -7.74 22.08
N ASP A 22 39.01 -7.45 20.81
CA ASP A 22 37.87 -7.64 19.89
C ASP A 22 37.45 -9.11 19.82
N ALA A 23 38.43 -10.03 19.76
CA ALA A 23 38.15 -11.46 19.81
C ALA A 23 37.43 -11.87 21.11
N GLN A 24 37.82 -11.30 22.28
CA GLN A 24 37.14 -11.58 23.54
C GLN A 24 35.71 -11.07 23.58
N GLU A 25 35.43 -9.90 23.02
CA GLU A 25 34.11 -9.28 23.01
C GLU A 25 33.18 -9.91 21.95
N ASN A 26 33.71 -10.29 20.78
CA ASN A 26 32.90 -10.69 19.61
C ASN A 26 32.93 -12.21 19.32
N PHE A 27 33.84 -13.00 19.90
CA PHE A 27 33.80 -14.47 19.76
C PHE A 27 32.51 -15.10 20.33
N PRO A 28 31.97 -14.68 21.48
CA PRO A 28 30.65 -15.14 21.91
C PRO A 28 29.51 -14.80 20.95
N ARG A 29 29.60 -13.63 20.28
CA ARG A 29 28.63 -13.25 19.25
C ARG A 29 28.70 -14.16 18.01
N LEU A 30 29.93 -14.51 17.60
CA LEU A 30 30.14 -15.48 16.53
C LEU A 30 29.47 -16.82 16.85
N VAL A 31 29.73 -17.39 18.05
CA VAL A 31 29.13 -18.66 18.44
C VAL A 31 27.62 -18.57 18.58
N ARG A 32 27.09 -17.45 19.10
CA ARG A 32 25.62 -17.23 19.16
C ARG A 32 24.98 -17.25 17.76
N ARG A 33 25.58 -16.57 16.79
CA ARG A 33 25.07 -16.54 15.40
C ARG A 33 25.12 -17.91 14.75
N LEU A 34 26.22 -18.65 14.94
CA LEU A 34 26.34 -20.03 14.47
C LEU A 34 25.23 -20.92 15.04
N LEU A 35 24.94 -20.82 16.35
CA LEU A 35 23.87 -21.56 17.01
C LEU A 35 22.48 -21.19 16.46
N GLN A 36 22.22 -19.92 16.20
CA GLN A 36 20.97 -19.43 15.65
C GLN A 36 20.73 -19.87 14.20
N GLU A 37 21.80 -20.01 13.41
CA GLU A 37 21.74 -20.45 12.01
C GLU A 37 21.72 -21.99 11.88
N THR A 38 21.95 -22.73 12.97
CA THR A 38 22.08 -24.19 12.94
C THR A 38 20.70 -24.86 13.10
N PRO A 39 20.28 -25.69 12.11
CA PRO A 39 19.02 -26.42 12.19
C PRO A 39 18.95 -27.32 13.43
N GLY A 40 17.78 -27.42 14.06
CA GLY A 40 17.54 -28.25 15.23
C GLY A 40 18.12 -27.69 16.54
N VAL A 41 18.58 -26.43 16.56
CA VAL A 41 19.04 -25.74 17.78
C VAL A 41 17.96 -24.74 18.23
N SER A 42 17.67 -24.71 19.52
CA SER A 42 16.68 -23.85 20.15
C SER A 42 17.15 -23.34 21.51
N GLY A 43 16.42 -22.38 22.11
CA GLY A 43 16.72 -21.88 23.46
C GLY A 43 18.10 -21.24 23.58
N VAL A 44 18.61 -20.61 22.51
CA VAL A 44 19.96 -20.01 22.47
C VAL A 44 20.05 -18.79 23.40
N SER A 45 20.92 -18.88 24.38
CA SER A 45 21.25 -17.79 25.33
C SER A 45 22.77 -17.69 25.50
N VAL A 46 23.38 -16.74 24.82
CA VAL A 46 24.83 -16.51 24.85
C VAL A 46 25.13 -15.08 25.26
N ARG A 47 25.95 -14.91 26.27
CA ARG A 47 26.41 -13.61 26.78
C ARG A 47 27.51 -13.07 25.89
N ALA A 48 27.36 -11.84 25.42
CA ALA A 48 28.32 -11.20 24.54
C ALA A 48 28.53 -9.71 24.93
N GLY A 49 29.60 -9.11 24.46
CA GLY A 49 29.96 -7.72 24.77
C GLY A 49 30.21 -7.50 26.27
N ASN A 50 29.62 -6.47 26.88
CA ASN A 50 29.79 -6.14 28.27
C ASN A 50 29.25 -7.20 29.26
N GLY A 51 28.42 -8.14 28.79
CA GLY A 51 27.84 -9.23 29.62
C GLY A 51 28.76 -10.42 29.85
N VAL A 52 29.92 -10.49 29.18
CA VAL A 52 30.87 -11.62 29.26
C VAL A 52 31.46 -11.81 30.70
N SER A 53 31.46 -10.79 31.51
CA SER A 53 32.02 -10.85 32.89
C SER A 53 31.01 -11.30 33.97
N GLN A 54 29.77 -11.56 33.63
CA GLN A 54 28.73 -11.98 34.59
C GLN A 54 28.93 -13.44 35.05
N PRO A 55 28.61 -13.82 36.32
CA PRO A 55 28.72 -15.18 36.78
C PRO A 55 27.68 -16.11 36.12
N GLY A 56 28.05 -17.34 35.75
CA GLY A 56 27.24 -18.34 35.08
C GLY A 56 27.94 -18.95 33.86
N TYR A 57 27.26 -19.80 33.07
CA TYR A 57 27.80 -20.28 31.80
C TYR A 57 27.88 -19.11 30.78
N ASP A 58 28.86 -19.19 29.88
CA ASP A 58 28.99 -18.22 28.79
C ASP A 58 27.88 -18.34 27.73
N GLY A 59 27.35 -19.58 27.57
CA GLY A 59 26.24 -19.84 26.67
C GLY A 59 25.44 -21.08 27.03
N LEU A 60 24.15 -21.09 26.63
CA LEU A 60 23.21 -22.21 26.79
C LEU A 60 22.47 -22.39 25.44
N ALA A 61 22.19 -23.65 25.07
CA ALA A 61 21.32 -24.00 23.92
C ALA A 61 20.72 -25.42 24.11
N GLN A 62 19.72 -25.72 23.32
CA GLN A 62 19.18 -27.09 23.18
C GLN A 62 19.43 -27.55 21.75
N SER A 63 19.90 -28.80 21.56
CA SER A 63 20.13 -29.36 20.24
C SER A 63 19.41 -30.71 20.15
N ASP A 64 18.74 -30.95 19.01
CA ASP A 64 18.11 -32.24 18.72
C ASP A 64 19.06 -33.24 18.01
N GLY A 65 20.33 -32.83 17.79
CA GLY A 65 21.35 -33.65 17.13
C GLY A 65 21.23 -33.74 15.62
N THR A 66 20.32 -33.00 15.01
CA THR A 66 20.15 -32.98 13.53
C THR A 66 21.42 -32.45 12.84
N ALA A 67 22.05 -31.44 13.40
CA ALA A 67 23.30 -30.88 12.88
C ALA A 67 24.50 -31.68 13.40
N SER A 68 25.29 -32.25 12.48
CA SER A 68 26.46 -33.10 12.83
C SER A 68 27.56 -32.39 13.64
N VAL A 69 27.57 -31.05 13.62
CA VAL A 69 28.56 -30.23 14.33
C VAL A 69 28.32 -30.13 15.83
N LEU A 70 27.10 -30.36 16.31
CA LEU A 70 26.71 -30.28 17.70
C LEU A 70 26.12 -31.61 18.19
N PRO A 71 26.39 -32.04 19.44
CA PRO A 71 25.74 -33.21 20.01
C PRO A 71 24.29 -32.89 20.41
N GLU A 72 23.45 -33.94 20.48
CA GLU A 72 22.10 -33.89 21.03
C GLU A 72 22.11 -33.58 22.54
N GLY A 73 21.16 -32.80 23.01
CA GLY A 73 20.87 -32.54 24.42
C GLY A 73 20.94 -31.09 24.84
N SER A 74 21.00 -30.89 26.17
CA SER A 74 21.18 -29.55 26.79
C SER A 74 22.64 -29.15 26.73
N LEU A 75 22.97 -28.13 25.93
CA LEU A 75 24.32 -27.67 25.68
C LEU A 75 24.69 -26.52 26.62
N VAL A 76 25.87 -26.61 27.26
CA VAL A 76 26.44 -25.55 28.09
C VAL A 76 27.81 -25.15 27.53
N PHE A 77 28.00 -23.90 27.25
CA PHE A 77 29.19 -23.38 26.59
C PHE A 77 30.10 -22.61 27.54
N GLU A 78 31.40 -22.77 27.34
CA GLU A 78 32.46 -21.93 27.88
C GLU A 78 33.39 -21.49 26.77
N PHE A 79 33.80 -20.24 26.79
CA PHE A 79 34.60 -19.63 25.73
C PHE A 79 36.03 -19.27 26.22
N GLY A 80 36.98 -19.52 25.36
CA GLY A 80 38.37 -19.19 25.66
C GLY A 80 39.16 -18.66 24.47
N THR A 81 39.58 -17.39 24.53
CA THR A 81 40.45 -16.74 23.54
C THR A 81 41.90 -16.69 23.90
N SER A 82 42.25 -17.18 25.11
CA SER A 82 43.63 -17.12 25.64
C SER A 82 44.63 -18.05 24.90
N LYS A 83 45.91 -17.65 24.84
CA LYS A 83 46.96 -18.46 24.17
C LYS A 83 47.12 -19.84 24.81
N ASN A 84 46.90 -19.96 26.12
CA ASN A 84 46.95 -21.29 26.78
C ASN A 84 45.54 -21.89 26.86
N VAL A 85 45.07 -22.44 25.74
CA VAL A 85 43.73 -23.03 25.55
C VAL A 85 43.50 -24.14 26.58
N GLN A 86 44.46 -25.07 26.76
CA GLN A 86 44.31 -26.23 27.67
C GLN A 86 44.16 -25.81 29.14
N LYS A 87 44.88 -24.77 29.59
CA LYS A 87 44.77 -24.24 30.92
C LYS A 87 43.38 -23.65 31.15
N LYS A 88 42.96 -22.77 30.26
CA LYS A 88 41.62 -22.13 30.31
C LYS A 88 40.51 -23.14 30.34
N ALA A 89 40.46 -24.08 29.40
CA ALA A 89 39.45 -25.13 29.32
C ALA A 89 39.40 -25.98 30.58
N SER A 90 40.57 -26.30 31.16
CA SER A 90 40.65 -27.09 32.41
C SER A 90 40.17 -26.31 33.64
N GLU A 91 40.43 -25.01 33.70
CA GLU A 91 39.94 -24.13 34.77
C GLU A 91 38.41 -23.98 34.72
N ASP A 92 37.84 -23.74 33.53
CA ASP A 92 36.41 -23.61 33.33
C ASP A 92 35.68 -24.94 33.61
N TYR A 93 36.18 -26.04 33.09
CA TYR A 93 35.62 -27.38 33.39
C TYR A 93 35.59 -27.67 34.89
N ARG A 94 36.68 -27.38 35.59
CA ARG A 94 36.77 -27.60 37.05
C ARG A 94 35.82 -26.68 37.82
N LYS A 95 35.70 -25.43 37.40
CA LYS A 95 34.78 -24.45 37.99
C LYS A 95 33.33 -24.95 37.91
N ARG A 96 32.93 -25.54 36.77
CA ARG A 96 31.56 -26.00 36.55
C ARG A 96 31.23 -27.31 37.22
N THR A 97 32.23 -28.19 37.41
CA THR A 97 32.08 -29.48 38.11
C THR A 97 32.23 -29.42 39.63
N ALA A 98 32.58 -28.28 40.20
CA ALA A 98 32.91 -28.20 41.64
C ALA A 98 31.67 -28.22 42.56
N ASN A 99 30.54 -27.63 42.18
CA ASN A 99 29.43 -27.33 43.09
C ASN A 99 28.03 -27.58 42.52
N ALA A 100 27.87 -28.26 41.36
CA ALA A 100 26.56 -28.50 40.74
C ALA A 100 26.48 -29.90 40.17
N ASP A 101 25.27 -30.46 40.14
CA ASP A 101 24.97 -31.65 39.35
C ASP A 101 24.84 -31.20 37.87
N VAL A 102 25.76 -31.65 37.05
CA VAL A 102 25.89 -31.29 35.63
C VAL A 102 25.70 -32.50 34.72
N SER A 103 25.28 -33.64 35.28
CA SER A 103 25.16 -34.94 34.61
C SER A 103 24.16 -34.94 33.44
N GLY A 104 23.16 -34.06 33.48
CA GLY A 104 22.15 -33.91 32.41
C GLY A 104 22.55 -32.97 31.24
N SER A 105 23.76 -32.38 31.27
CA SER A 105 24.19 -31.39 30.30
C SER A 105 25.42 -31.85 29.52
N VAL A 106 25.58 -31.38 28.29
CA VAL A 106 26.78 -31.56 27.47
C VAL A 106 27.65 -30.28 27.59
N PHE A 107 28.89 -30.45 28.05
CA PHE A 107 29.85 -29.37 28.17
C PHE A 107 30.56 -29.14 26.83
N ILE A 108 30.52 -27.89 26.34
CA ILE A 108 31.20 -27.48 25.10
C ILE A 108 32.17 -26.35 25.40
N PHE A 109 33.45 -26.56 25.09
CA PHE A 109 34.45 -25.51 25.13
C PHE A 109 34.75 -25.05 23.72
N ALA A 110 34.55 -23.79 23.43
CA ALA A 110 34.84 -23.22 22.11
C ALA A 110 35.98 -22.19 22.15
N THR A 111 36.83 -22.20 21.13
CA THR A 111 37.98 -21.31 21.00
C THR A 111 38.32 -20.99 19.54
N PRO A 112 38.64 -19.71 19.22
CA PRO A 112 39.09 -19.34 17.86
C PRO A 112 40.57 -19.74 17.61
N ARG A 113 41.13 -20.58 18.45
CA ARG A 113 42.52 -21.05 18.36
C ARG A 113 42.58 -22.51 17.98
N ARG A 114 43.64 -22.93 17.29
CA ARG A 114 43.93 -24.34 17.09
C ARG A 114 44.40 -25.02 18.38
N TRP A 115 43.91 -26.22 18.62
CA TRP A 115 44.31 -26.99 19.80
C TRP A 115 44.76 -28.42 19.48
N GLY A 116 46.04 -28.60 19.16
CA GLY A 116 46.60 -29.91 18.74
C GLY A 116 46.50 -31.06 19.74
N ASN A 117 46.27 -30.81 21.01
CA ASN A 117 46.08 -31.85 22.04
C ASN A 117 44.62 -31.99 22.51
N LYS A 118 43.65 -31.50 21.75
CA LYS A 118 42.23 -31.52 22.16
C LYS A 118 41.72 -32.94 22.43
N ASP A 119 42.06 -33.91 21.63
CA ASP A 119 41.59 -35.29 21.74
C ASP A 119 42.06 -35.97 23.03
N LYS A 120 43.30 -35.77 23.45
CA LYS A 120 43.81 -36.27 24.72
C LYS A 120 43.09 -35.65 25.92
N TRP A 121 42.78 -34.36 25.83
CA TRP A 121 42.04 -33.66 26.88
C TRP A 121 40.59 -34.13 26.93
N LEU A 122 39.93 -34.28 25.77
CA LEU A 122 38.55 -34.80 25.65
C LEU A 122 38.45 -36.21 26.23
N ALA A 123 39.32 -37.13 25.83
CA ALA A 123 39.31 -38.50 26.36
C ALA A 123 39.42 -38.51 27.89
N LYS A 124 40.31 -37.68 28.48
CA LYS A 124 40.45 -37.56 29.94
C LYS A 124 39.16 -37.07 30.59
N ARG A 125 38.49 -36.00 30.05
CA ARG A 125 37.30 -35.42 30.65
C ARG A 125 36.05 -36.30 30.46
N ARG A 126 35.94 -36.99 29.34
CA ARG A 126 34.84 -37.95 29.09
C ARG A 126 34.92 -39.13 30.09
N ASN A 127 36.12 -39.62 30.40
CA ASN A 127 36.31 -40.68 31.39
C ASN A 127 35.95 -40.27 32.83
N GLU A 128 35.84 -38.96 33.11
CA GLU A 128 35.41 -38.48 34.44
C GLU A 128 33.89 -38.60 34.64
N ASN A 129 33.10 -38.82 33.60
CA ASN A 129 31.64 -38.99 33.57
C ASN A 129 30.87 -37.93 34.41
N LYS A 130 31.32 -36.69 34.40
CA LYS A 130 30.68 -35.58 35.15
C LYS A 130 29.55 -34.95 34.39
N PHE A 131 29.69 -34.75 33.07
CA PHE A 131 28.68 -34.26 32.12
C PHE A 131 28.15 -35.42 31.29
N ALA A 132 26.97 -35.28 30.70
CA ALA A 132 26.42 -36.24 29.73
C ALA A 132 27.35 -36.43 28.52
N GLY A 133 28.08 -35.39 28.17
CA GLY A 133 29.12 -35.38 27.14
C GLY A 133 30.10 -34.22 27.30
N VAL A 134 31.26 -34.33 26.67
CA VAL A 134 32.26 -33.25 26.63
C VAL A 134 32.73 -33.06 25.21
N TRP A 135 32.67 -31.82 24.68
CA TRP A 135 33.00 -31.40 23.32
C TRP A 135 33.98 -30.25 23.34
N VAL A 136 34.78 -30.13 22.30
CA VAL A 136 35.65 -28.98 22.03
C VAL A 136 35.49 -28.58 20.59
N LEU A 137 35.27 -27.29 20.36
CA LEU A 137 35.24 -26.63 19.05
C LEU A 137 36.46 -25.70 18.97
N ASP A 138 37.45 -26.09 18.22
CA ASP A 138 38.65 -25.25 17.96
C ASP A 138 38.54 -24.53 16.58
N ALA A 139 39.58 -23.81 16.16
CA ALA A 139 39.52 -22.99 14.95
C ALA A 139 39.18 -23.81 13.70
N ASP A 140 39.65 -25.06 13.58
CA ASP A 140 39.38 -25.92 12.42
C ASP A 140 37.94 -26.45 12.45
N ASP A 141 37.37 -26.78 13.61
CA ASP A 141 35.97 -27.16 13.79
C ASP A 141 35.06 -25.97 13.50
N LEU A 142 35.44 -24.76 13.91
CA LEU A 142 34.70 -23.53 13.67
C LEU A 142 34.71 -23.16 12.17
N GLU A 143 35.82 -23.37 11.46
CA GLU A 143 35.85 -23.17 9.99
C GLU A 143 34.84 -24.11 9.30
N GLY A 144 34.79 -25.39 9.69
CA GLY A 144 33.80 -26.33 9.14
C GLY A 144 32.35 -25.93 9.46
N TRP A 145 32.12 -25.39 10.66
CA TRP A 145 30.79 -24.88 11.04
C TRP A 145 30.43 -23.61 10.26
N LEU A 146 31.37 -22.69 10.03
CA LEU A 146 31.20 -21.51 9.20
C LEU A 146 30.91 -21.86 7.75
N GLU A 147 31.59 -22.88 7.20
CA GLU A 147 31.30 -23.36 5.81
C GLU A 147 29.85 -23.84 5.64
N ALA A 148 29.21 -24.33 6.71
CA ALA A 148 27.81 -24.73 6.73
C ALA A 148 26.85 -23.58 7.12
N SER A 149 27.35 -22.40 7.53
CA SER A 149 26.58 -21.28 8.06
C SER A 149 26.88 -20.00 7.26
N SER A 150 26.33 -19.90 6.06
CA SER A 150 26.71 -18.85 5.09
C SER A 150 26.57 -17.44 5.61
N THR A 151 25.49 -17.12 6.31
CA THR A 151 25.24 -15.75 6.78
C THR A 151 26.22 -15.34 7.86
N THR A 152 26.46 -16.24 8.82
CA THR A 152 27.46 -16.01 9.87
C THR A 152 28.88 -15.98 9.32
N HIS A 153 29.19 -16.78 8.29
CA HIS A 153 30.48 -16.76 7.61
C HIS A 153 30.76 -15.43 6.90
N HIS A 154 29.75 -14.88 6.22
CA HIS A 154 29.88 -13.53 5.66
C HIS A 154 30.03 -12.47 6.74
N TRP A 155 29.23 -12.54 7.80
CA TRP A 155 29.32 -11.58 8.91
C TRP A 155 30.72 -11.53 9.55
N ILE A 156 31.30 -12.69 9.90
CA ILE A 156 32.65 -12.71 10.50
C ILE A 156 33.73 -12.28 9.50
N SER A 157 33.56 -12.59 8.22
CA SER A 157 34.47 -12.16 7.16
C SER A 157 34.48 -10.65 7.01
N GLU A 158 33.32 -10.03 6.99
CA GLU A 158 33.16 -8.57 6.97
C GLU A 158 33.73 -7.92 8.24
N HIS A 159 33.46 -8.52 9.42
CA HIS A 159 33.98 -8.04 10.70
C HIS A 159 35.52 -8.05 10.73
N LEU A 160 36.15 -9.05 10.16
CA LEU A 160 37.61 -9.15 10.04
C LEU A 160 38.18 -8.41 8.80
N GLY A 161 37.38 -7.54 8.16
CA GLY A 161 37.81 -6.64 7.10
C GLY A 161 37.90 -7.28 5.71
N ARG A 162 37.39 -8.49 5.51
CA ARG A 162 37.21 -9.09 4.19
C ARG A 162 35.93 -8.56 3.53
N GLN A 163 35.94 -8.41 2.23
CA GLN A 163 34.79 -7.89 1.49
C GLN A 163 34.39 -8.88 0.39
N PRO A 164 33.54 -9.88 0.70
CA PRO A 164 32.97 -10.75 -0.32
C PRO A 164 32.13 -9.92 -1.28
N GLY A 165 32.57 -9.76 -2.52
CA GLY A 165 31.97 -8.84 -3.49
C GLY A 165 30.58 -9.23 -3.97
N ASP A 166 30.24 -10.52 -3.88
CA ASP A 166 29.03 -11.13 -4.44
C ASP A 166 27.86 -11.30 -3.44
N ALA A 167 28.14 -11.15 -2.14
CA ALA A 167 27.13 -11.13 -1.08
C ALA A 167 27.64 -10.30 0.14
N GLN A 168 26.71 -9.73 0.90
CA GLN A 168 27.03 -9.00 2.14
C GLN A 168 25.87 -9.10 3.12
N THR A 169 26.16 -9.05 4.42
CA THR A 169 25.11 -9.01 5.43
C THR A 169 24.38 -7.66 5.41
N LEU A 170 23.08 -7.68 5.73
CA LEU A 170 22.27 -6.46 5.84
C LEU A 170 22.84 -5.52 6.94
N GLU A 171 23.40 -6.09 8.01
CA GLU A 171 24.08 -5.35 9.08
C GLU A 171 25.32 -4.58 8.58
N CYS A 172 26.20 -5.23 7.82
CA CYS A 172 27.39 -4.59 7.24
C CYS A 172 27.00 -3.51 6.22
N TRP A 173 26.00 -3.81 5.39
CA TRP A 173 25.43 -2.82 4.48
C TRP A 173 24.93 -1.58 5.24
N TRP A 174 24.17 -1.77 6.32
CA TRP A 174 23.66 -0.68 7.16
C TRP A 174 24.77 0.16 7.78
N GLN A 175 25.79 -0.48 8.37
CA GLN A 175 26.94 0.23 8.96
C GLN A 175 27.67 1.12 7.93
N ASN A 176 27.79 0.65 6.69
CA ASN A 176 28.38 1.43 5.60
C ASN A 176 27.47 2.55 5.13
N PHE A 177 26.17 2.28 5.03
CA PHE A 177 25.15 3.27 4.67
C PHE A 177 25.09 4.42 5.70
N GLN A 178 25.09 4.09 6.98
CA GLN A 178 25.03 5.07 8.07
C GLN A 178 26.29 5.96 8.14
N LYS A 179 27.47 5.45 7.74
CA LYS A 179 28.70 6.24 7.68
C LYS A 179 28.68 7.32 6.62
N ALA A 180 27.80 7.22 5.63
CA ALA A 180 27.72 8.17 4.54
C ALA A 180 27.11 9.51 4.94
N THR A 181 26.37 9.60 6.05
CA THR A 181 25.64 10.81 6.47
C THR A 181 26.18 11.41 7.77
N GLN A 182 25.94 12.72 7.94
CA GLN A 182 26.20 13.45 9.19
C GLN A 182 25.05 14.45 9.44
N PRO A 183 24.33 14.30 10.57
CA PRO A 183 24.52 13.24 11.60
C PRO A 183 24.27 11.83 11.02
N LYS A 184 24.74 10.82 11.76
CA LYS A 184 24.40 9.42 11.44
C LYS A 184 22.91 9.24 11.59
N LEU A 185 22.26 8.65 10.56
CA LEU A 185 20.82 8.44 10.57
C LEU A 185 20.43 7.36 11.59
N PRO A 186 19.52 7.65 12.53
CA PRO A 186 19.02 6.64 13.46
C PRO A 186 18.04 5.67 12.77
N LEU A 187 17.97 4.44 13.31
CA LEU A 187 17.06 3.39 12.77
C LEU A 187 15.60 3.84 12.76
N GLY A 188 15.15 4.54 13.80
CA GLY A 188 13.77 5.03 13.92
C GLY A 188 13.29 5.86 12.73
N MET A 189 14.20 6.51 12.01
CA MET A 189 13.84 7.28 10.82
C MET A 189 13.23 6.43 9.70
N PHE A 190 13.69 5.19 9.54
CA PHE A 190 13.23 4.31 8.46
C PHE A 190 11.97 3.53 8.79
N VAL A 191 11.53 3.58 10.04
CA VAL A 191 10.24 3.00 10.50
C VAL A 191 9.20 4.07 10.87
N ALA A 192 9.56 5.34 10.84
CA ALA A 192 8.68 6.47 11.16
C ALA A 192 7.46 6.52 10.22
N GLY A 193 6.25 6.36 10.77
CA GLY A 193 4.99 6.26 10.02
C GLY A 193 4.83 4.95 9.23
N ARG A 194 5.60 3.92 9.55
CA ARG A 194 5.61 2.61 8.90
C ARG A 194 5.38 1.46 9.88
N GLU A 195 4.87 1.76 11.08
CA GLU A 195 4.74 0.82 12.19
C GLU A 195 3.89 -0.39 11.80
N LYS A 196 2.77 -0.17 11.14
CA LYS A 196 1.91 -1.24 10.65
C LYS A 196 2.61 -2.13 9.62
N THR A 197 3.32 -1.53 8.67
CA THR A 197 4.08 -2.28 7.65
C THR A 197 5.21 -3.09 8.30
N ARG A 198 5.82 -2.54 9.36
CA ARG A 198 6.81 -3.25 10.18
C ARG A 198 6.19 -4.47 10.87
N GLU A 199 5.02 -4.31 11.51
CA GLU A 199 4.31 -5.43 12.15
C GLU A 199 3.94 -6.52 11.13
N ASP A 200 3.41 -6.12 9.98
CA ASP A 200 3.04 -7.06 8.91
C ASP A 200 4.27 -7.77 8.34
N PHE A 201 5.39 -7.07 8.19
CA PHE A 201 6.67 -7.66 7.76
C PHE A 201 7.20 -8.68 8.78
N LEU A 202 7.21 -8.34 10.07
CA LEU A 202 7.69 -9.24 11.13
C LEU A 202 6.80 -10.49 11.25
N LYS A 203 5.46 -10.36 11.16
CA LYS A 203 4.55 -11.52 11.13
C LYS A 203 4.84 -12.49 9.99
N VAL A 204 5.21 -11.95 8.82
CA VAL A 204 5.58 -12.80 7.68
C VAL A 204 6.81 -13.64 7.98
N LEU A 205 7.79 -13.11 8.73
CA LEU A 205 9.01 -13.83 9.10
C LEU A 205 8.76 -14.93 10.16
N GLU A 206 7.63 -14.90 10.87
CA GLU A 206 7.21 -15.95 11.81
C GLU A 206 6.51 -17.14 11.12
N GLU A 207 6.13 -16.98 9.84
CA GLU A 207 5.49 -18.04 9.07
C GLU A 207 6.50 -18.97 8.40
N ASN A 208 6.01 -20.00 7.68
CA ASN A 208 6.87 -20.88 6.89
C ASN A 208 7.63 -20.09 5.81
N PRO A 209 8.84 -20.50 5.42
CA PRO A 209 9.64 -19.85 4.37
C PRO A 209 8.84 -19.56 3.11
N LYS A 210 8.89 -18.29 2.65
CA LYS A 210 8.16 -17.84 1.47
C LYS A 210 8.82 -16.61 0.85
N THR A 211 8.41 -16.28 -0.36
CA THR A 211 8.79 -15.02 -1.01
C THR A 211 7.84 -13.91 -0.61
N VAL A 212 8.40 -12.76 -0.24
CA VAL A 212 7.69 -11.50 -0.02
C VAL A 212 8.25 -10.44 -0.94
N THR A 213 7.36 -9.74 -1.64
CA THR A 213 7.73 -8.62 -2.49
C THR A 213 7.47 -7.32 -1.76
N ILE A 214 8.51 -6.48 -1.57
CA ILE A 214 8.36 -5.14 -1.00
C ILE A 214 8.49 -4.12 -2.12
N GLN A 215 7.46 -3.29 -2.31
CA GLN A 215 7.43 -2.19 -3.27
C GLN A 215 7.93 -0.92 -2.59
N ALA A 216 8.99 -0.32 -3.12
CA ALA A 216 9.57 0.91 -2.60
C ALA A 216 10.01 1.84 -3.73
N ASP A 217 10.09 3.14 -3.46
CA ASP A 217 10.61 4.13 -4.43
C ASP A 217 12.14 4.04 -4.59
N TRP A 218 12.82 3.43 -3.62
CA TRP A 218 14.26 3.25 -3.61
C TRP A 218 14.65 1.99 -2.84
N TYR A 219 15.39 1.09 -3.47
CA TYR A 219 15.74 -0.19 -2.84
C TYR A 219 16.55 -0.06 -1.54
N LYS A 220 17.38 1.00 -1.39
CA LYS A 220 18.14 1.24 -0.16
C LYS A 220 17.26 1.71 1.01
N ASP A 221 16.16 2.40 0.74
CA ASP A 221 15.14 2.72 1.75
C ASP A 221 14.49 1.43 2.27
N CYS A 222 14.20 0.49 1.37
CA CYS A 222 13.69 -0.83 1.73
C CYS A 222 14.69 -1.63 2.57
N LEU A 223 15.97 -1.64 2.19
CA LEU A 223 17.02 -2.31 2.97
C LEU A 223 17.17 -1.68 4.37
N ALA A 224 17.13 -0.35 4.47
CA ALA A 224 17.19 0.36 5.75
C ALA A 224 15.95 0.07 6.62
N PHE A 225 14.77 0.05 6.02
CA PHE A 225 13.52 -0.34 6.69
C PHE A 225 13.58 -1.78 7.22
N MET A 226 14.02 -2.73 6.40
CA MET A 226 14.18 -4.12 6.84
C MET A 226 15.15 -4.24 8.00
N HIS A 227 16.33 -3.59 7.90
CA HIS A 227 17.31 -3.59 8.99
C HIS A 227 16.73 -2.99 10.28
N ALA A 228 16.07 -1.82 10.19
CA ALA A 228 15.44 -1.16 11.32
C ALA A 228 14.31 -2.01 11.93
N SER A 229 13.53 -2.72 11.09
CA SER A 229 12.45 -3.60 11.53
C SER A 229 12.97 -4.82 12.29
N ILE A 230 14.06 -5.41 11.80
CA ILE A 230 14.68 -6.62 12.33
C ILE A 230 15.42 -6.33 13.65
N VAL A 231 16.22 -5.27 13.70
CA VAL A 231 17.03 -4.94 14.90
C VAL A 231 16.16 -4.43 16.05
N GLY A 232 15.00 -3.82 15.73
CA GLY A 232 14.09 -3.29 16.73
C GLY A 232 14.61 -2.07 17.49
N ASP A 233 14.02 -1.81 18.65
CA ASP A 233 14.50 -0.81 19.59
C ASP A 233 15.77 -1.34 20.30
N PRO A 234 16.88 -0.59 20.34
CA PRO A 234 18.09 -0.98 21.06
C PRO A 234 17.86 -1.29 22.55
N ASP A 235 16.79 -0.77 23.14
CA ASP A 235 16.42 -0.97 24.54
C ASP A 235 15.49 -2.20 24.76
N ASP A 236 14.98 -2.81 23.69
CA ASP A 236 14.15 -4.02 23.75
C ASP A 236 15.01 -5.29 23.70
N HIS A 237 15.41 -5.78 24.85
CA HIS A 237 16.21 -7.00 24.99
C HIS A 237 15.43 -8.31 24.75
N SER A 238 14.15 -8.23 24.36
CA SER A 238 13.28 -9.41 24.17
C SER A 238 13.50 -10.14 22.82
N ASN A 239 14.12 -9.50 21.83
CA ASN A 239 14.33 -10.04 20.49
C ASN A 239 15.65 -10.80 20.31
N ASN A 240 15.80 -11.92 21.01
CA ASN A 240 16.97 -12.80 20.86
C ASN A 240 16.95 -13.74 19.65
N SER A 241 15.90 -13.69 18.80
CA SER A 241 15.69 -14.64 17.70
C SER A 241 15.40 -13.94 16.37
N VAL A 242 16.32 -13.05 15.96
CA VAL A 242 16.14 -12.36 14.68
C VAL A 242 16.82 -13.14 13.56
N PRO A 243 16.11 -13.50 12.48
CA PRO A 243 16.69 -14.14 11.31
C PRO A 243 17.82 -13.28 10.73
N LEU A 244 18.93 -13.95 10.38
CA LEU A 244 20.07 -13.29 9.77
C LEU A 244 19.74 -12.95 8.31
N ALA A 245 19.95 -11.69 7.91
CA ALA A 245 19.64 -11.22 6.57
C ALA A 245 20.92 -11.01 5.73
N ILE A 246 20.91 -11.53 4.50
CA ILE A 246 22.03 -11.42 3.58
C ILE A 246 21.55 -10.89 2.21
N ILE A 247 22.24 -9.90 1.70
CA ILE A 247 22.04 -9.32 0.38
C ILE A 247 22.90 -10.10 -0.61
N VAL A 248 22.30 -10.67 -1.64
CA VAL A 248 22.96 -11.49 -2.66
C VAL A 248 22.94 -10.75 -4.00
N LYS A 249 24.11 -10.58 -4.62
CA LYS A 249 24.29 -9.72 -5.80
C LYS A 249 24.50 -10.52 -7.10
N SER A 250 24.69 -11.84 -7.02
CA SER A 250 24.93 -12.68 -8.18
C SER A 250 24.25 -14.03 -8.09
N ALA A 251 23.89 -14.60 -9.24
CA ALA A 251 23.33 -15.95 -9.34
C ALA A 251 24.29 -17.03 -8.80
N ALA A 252 25.60 -16.84 -8.92
CA ALA A 252 26.60 -17.79 -8.41
C ALA A 252 26.59 -17.82 -6.86
N ALA A 253 26.52 -16.65 -6.22
CA ALA A 253 26.38 -16.56 -4.77
C ALA A 253 25.02 -17.09 -4.31
N TRP A 254 23.95 -16.82 -5.06
CA TRP A 254 22.62 -17.31 -4.78
C TRP A 254 22.58 -18.84 -4.70
N ASN A 255 23.06 -19.52 -5.75
CA ASN A 255 23.07 -21.00 -5.81
C ASN A 255 23.86 -21.63 -4.66
N ARG A 256 24.92 -20.96 -4.18
CA ARG A 256 25.71 -21.41 -3.03
C ARG A 256 24.97 -21.23 -1.71
N ILE A 257 24.37 -20.05 -1.49
CA ILE A 257 23.77 -19.67 -0.23
C ILE A 257 22.36 -20.30 -0.08
N ALA A 258 21.50 -20.19 -1.10
CA ALA A 258 20.16 -20.75 -1.10
C ALA A 258 20.13 -22.29 -1.04
N GLY A 259 21.21 -22.94 -1.46
CA GLY A 259 21.34 -24.42 -1.39
C GLY A 259 21.78 -24.95 -0.04
N GLN A 260 22.10 -24.10 0.94
CA GLN A 260 22.45 -24.51 2.31
C GLN A 260 21.19 -24.51 3.19
N ALA A 261 21.07 -25.46 4.12
CA ALA A 261 19.97 -25.48 5.07
C ALA A 261 20.22 -24.43 6.17
N GLY A 262 19.18 -23.64 6.51
CA GLY A 262 19.27 -22.64 7.56
C GLY A 262 18.11 -21.65 7.52
N GLU A 263 17.80 -21.01 8.63
CA GLU A 263 16.76 -19.98 8.74
C GLU A 263 17.39 -18.60 8.51
N SER A 264 17.40 -18.14 7.25
CA SER A 264 17.93 -16.84 6.88
C SER A 264 16.97 -16.06 5.97
N ILE A 265 17.14 -14.74 5.91
CA ILE A 265 16.45 -13.87 4.96
C ILE A 265 17.40 -13.59 3.80
N LEU A 266 17.06 -14.07 2.60
CA LEU A 266 17.84 -13.84 1.39
C LEU A 266 17.22 -12.69 0.57
N ILE A 267 18.04 -11.70 0.23
CA ILE A 267 17.63 -10.50 -0.50
C ILE A 267 18.37 -10.46 -1.83
N PRO A 268 17.81 -11.02 -2.94
CA PRO A 268 18.44 -10.94 -4.24
C PRO A 268 18.33 -9.54 -4.83
N LEU A 269 19.45 -8.98 -5.30
CA LEU A 269 19.54 -7.74 -6.08
C LEU A 269 19.83 -8.04 -7.55
N PHE A 270 19.30 -9.13 -8.09
CA PHE A 270 19.40 -9.55 -9.48
C PHE A 270 18.10 -10.26 -9.89
N GLU A 271 17.86 -10.35 -11.19
CA GLU A 271 16.71 -11.05 -11.75
C GLU A 271 16.93 -12.58 -11.74
N ASP A 272 15.84 -13.35 -11.87
CA ASP A 272 15.84 -14.82 -11.99
C ASP A 272 16.46 -15.62 -10.83
N ALA A 273 16.32 -15.13 -9.58
CA ALA A 273 16.65 -15.95 -8.42
C ALA A 273 15.66 -17.12 -8.29
N GLY A 274 16.13 -18.35 -8.40
CA GLY A 274 15.31 -19.56 -8.16
C GLY A 274 14.92 -19.67 -6.69
N GLU A 275 13.69 -19.29 -6.36
CA GLU A 275 13.22 -19.09 -4.97
C GLU A 275 12.89 -20.41 -4.26
N GLN A 276 12.40 -21.40 -5.02
CA GLN A 276 11.98 -22.69 -4.44
C GLN A 276 13.10 -23.38 -3.68
N VAL A 277 14.34 -23.34 -4.20
CA VAL A 277 15.50 -23.94 -3.53
C VAL A 277 15.77 -23.29 -2.18
N ALA A 278 15.58 -21.96 -2.10
CA ALA A 278 15.75 -21.23 -0.85
C ALA A 278 14.66 -21.63 0.18
N HIS A 279 13.40 -21.72 -0.26
CA HIS A 279 12.29 -22.14 0.61
C HIS A 279 12.47 -23.57 1.12
N ASP A 280 12.87 -24.49 0.24
CA ASP A 280 13.08 -25.91 0.58
C ASP A 280 14.21 -26.08 1.62
N ASN A 281 15.14 -25.13 1.69
CA ASN A 281 16.24 -25.10 2.65
C ASN A 281 15.97 -24.20 3.90
N GLY A 282 14.77 -23.64 4.04
CA GLY A 282 14.37 -22.92 5.25
C GLY A 282 14.55 -21.39 5.18
N HIS A 283 14.83 -20.81 4.00
CA HIS A 283 15.07 -19.38 3.85
C HIS A 283 13.83 -18.63 3.40
N HIS A 284 13.58 -17.45 3.98
CA HIS A 284 12.70 -16.45 3.41
C HIS A 284 13.40 -15.70 2.25
N VAL A 285 12.64 -15.35 1.22
CA VAL A 285 13.15 -14.53 0.12
C VAL A 285 12.43 -13.20 0.11
N ILE A 286 13.16 -12.10 0.17
CA ILE A 286 12.60 -10.75 0.09
C ILE A 286 13.04 -10.11 -1.23
N ARG A 287 12.08 -9.90 -2.14
CA ARG A 287 12.30 -9.15 -3.38
C ARG A 287 11.97 -7.68 -3.16
N VAL A 288 12.86 -6.82 -3.54
CA VAL A 288 12.62 -5.38 -3.59
C VAL A 288 12.31 -5.01 -5.03
N VAL A 289 11.16 -4.41 -5.27
CA VAL A 289 10.73 -3.95 -6.59
C VAL A 289 10.37 -2.47 -6.53
N ASP A 290 10.54 -1.81 -7.66
CA ASP A 290 10.11 -0.44 -7.82
C ASP A 290 8.59 -0.35 -7.70
N ARG A 291 8.11 0.70 -7.05
CA ARG A 291 6.68 0.98 -6.86
C ARG A 291 5.90 1.06 -8.17
N GLU A 292 6.56 1.40 -9.28
CA GLU A 292 5.97 1.48 -10.62
C GLU A 292 5.91 0.14 -11.36
N GLN A 293 6.71 -0.82 -10.96
CA GLN A 293 6.56 -2.16 -11.48
C GLN A 293 5.25 -2.70 -10.95
N VAL A 294 4.26 -2.79 -11.85
CA VAL A 294 2.99 -3.49 -11.57
C VAL A 294 3.39 -4.91 -11.20
N ALA A 295 3.41 -5.18 -9.90
CA ALA A 295 3.63 -6.53 -9.42
C ALA A 295 2.49 -7.38 -9.98
N LEU A 296 2.78 -8.19 -10.99
CA LEU A 296 1.95 -9.31 -11.40
C LEU A 296 1.51 -9.99 -10.10
N LYS A 297 0.26 -9.80 -9.70
CA LYS A 297 -0.50 -10.44 -8.60
C LYS A 297 0.35 -11.31 -7.66
N ALA A 298 1.36 -10.72 -7.02
CA ALA A 298 2.10 -11.41 -5.98
C ALA A 298 1.19 -11.51 -4.75
N THR A 299 0.84 -12.71 -4.38
CA THR A 299 -0.08 -13.01 -3.26
C THR A 299 0.42 -12.44 -1.92
N ASN A 300 1.72 -12.12 -1.83
CA ASN A 300 2.39 -11.58 -0.65
C ASN A 300 3.20 -10.32 -1.03
N SER A 301 2.53 -9.21 -1.29
CA SER A 301 3.21 -7.94 -1.55
C SER A 301 2.94 -6.93 -0.43
N LEU A 302 4.01 -6.31 0.06
CA LEU A 302 3.96 -5.18 1.00
C LEU A 302 4.36 -3.91 0.23
N ARG A 303 3.58 -2.86 0.38
CA ARG A 303 3.94 -1.54 -0.13
C ARG A 303 4.58 -0.75 1.00
N LEU A 304 5.83 -0.32 0.82
CA LEU A 304 6.51 0.53 1.81
C LEU A 304 5.95 1.95 1.74
N PRO A 305 5.25 2.45 2.77
CA PRO A 305 4.77 3.83 2.80
C PRO A 305 5.94 4.81 2.81
N ARG A 306 5.68 6.05 2.42
CA ARG A 306 6.64 7.14 2.63
C ARG A 306 6.77 7.43 4.13
N VAL A 307 7.94 7.87 4.57
CA VAL A 307 8.18 8.20 5.98
C VAL A 307 7.27 9.34 6.48
N SER A 308 6.88 9.30 7.74
CA SER A 308 6.12 10.39 8.36
C SER A 308 6.96 11.66 8.47
N ARG A 309 6.50 12.77 7.89
CA ARG A 309 7.23 14.05 7.89
C ARG A 309 7.43 14.56 9.32
N LEU A 310 6.40 14.48 10.15
CA LEU A 310 6.44 15.00 11.52
C LEU A 310 7.42 14.22 12.40
N ASP A 311 7.39 12.89 12.31
CA ASP A 311 8.29 12.03 13.09
C ASP A 311 9.74 12.22 12.65
N VAL A 312 9.98 12.35 11.33
CA VAL A 312 11.31 12.65 10.79
C VAL A 312 11.80 14.02 11.26
N VAL A 313 10.94 15.06 11.32
CA VAL A 313 11.34 16.37 11.91
C VAL A 313 11.78 16.20 13.35
N THR A 314 11.03 15.47 14.17
CA THR A 314 11.36 15.21 15.57
C THR A 314 12.71 14.49 15.68
N ILE A 315 12.89 13.41 14.93
CA ILE A 315 14.15 12.63 14.91
C ILE A 315 15.34 13.48 14.48
N LEU A 316 15.20 14.32 13.47
CA LEU A 316 16.28 15.20 13.00
C LEU A 316 16.62 16.30 14.02
N ASN A 317 15.61 16.85 14.72
CA ASN A 317 15.85 17.77 15.83
C ASN A 317 16.63 17.11 16.97
N ASP A 318 16.30 15.87 17.34
CA ASP A 318 17.01 15.07 18.33
C ASP A 318 18.46 14.78 17.91
N CYS A 319 18.72 14.69 16.61
CA CYS A 319 20.05 14.60 16.03
C CYS A 319 20.83 15.95 16.01
N GLY A 320 20.24 17.04 16.52
CA GLY A 320 20.87 18.36 16.63
C GLY A 320 20.77 19.23 15.38
N ILE A 321 19.90 18.90 14.43
CA ILE A 321 19.59 19.76 13.26
C ILE A 321 18.57 20.80 13.72
N ASN A 322 18.72 22.06 13.28
CA ASN A 322 17.74 23.10 13.64
C ASN A 322 16.38 22.84 12.98
N SER A 323 15.29 23.28 13.64
CA SER A 323 13.91 22.95 13.24
C SER A 323 13.55 23.36 11.81
N GLN A 324 14.00 24.52 11.32
CA GLN A 324 13.72 24.95 9.94
C GLN A 324 14.37 24.02 8.91
N LYS A 325 15.64 23.64 9.15
CA LYS A 325 16.36 22.70 8.28
C LYS A 325 15.80 21.30 8.40
N SER A 326 15.39 20.86 9.60
CA SER A 326 14.73 19.58 9.82
C SER A 326 13.42 19.48 9.06
N TYR A 327 12.62 20.54 9.04
CA TYR A 327 11.36 20.58 8.30
C TYR A 327 11.56 20.43 6.78
N HIS A 328 12.53 21.14 6.21
CA HIS A 328 12.91 21.02 4.80
C HIS A 328 13.43 19.61 4.48
N LEU A 329 14.36 19.09 5.30
CA LEU A 329 14.94 17.76 5.10
C LEU A 329 13.91 16.64 5.25
N ALA A 330 12.96 16.76 6.16
CA ALA A 330 11.88 15.78 6.31
C ALA A 330 10.96 15.74 5.10
N GLY A 331 10.65 16.92 4.52
CA GLY A 331 9.94 16.98 3.23
C GLY A 331 10.72 16.30 2.11
N LEU A 332 12.04 16.52 2.06
CA LEU A 332 12.91 15.86 1.08
C LEU A 332 12.99 14.34 1.29
N ALA A 333 13.11 13.86 2.56
CA ALA A 333 13.14 12.44 2.89
C ALA A 333 11.85 11.72 2.44
N ARG A 334 10.71 12.39 2.60
CA ARG A 334 9.42 11.85 2.22
C ARG A 334 9.24 11.80 0.69
N ARG A 335 9.69 12.83 -0.03
CA ARG A 335 9.62 12.87 -1.51
C ARG A 335 10.66 11.98 -2.18
N ASN A 336 11.90 12.12 -1.75
CA ASN A 336 13.05 11.48 -2.41
C ASN A 336 14.16 11.15 -1.41
N MET A 337 14.14 9.95 -0.88
CA MET A 337 15.13 9.48 0.10
C MET A 337 16.59 9.55 -0.41
N PRO A 338 16.93 9.25 -1.68
CA PRO A 338 18.28 9.46 -2.21
C PRO A 338 18.77 10.90 -2.07
N SER A 339 17.96 11.88 -2.46
CA SER A 339 18.29 13.29 -2.35
C SER A 339 18.45 13.74 -0.90
N PHE A 340 17.63 13.23 0.00
CA PHE A 340 17.79 13.45 1.44
C PHE A 340 19.13 12.95 1.97
N VAL A 341 19.53 11.72 1.63
CA VAL A 341 20.82 11.15 2.03
C VAL A 341 21.98 11.98 1.47
N ARG A 342 21.88 12.46 0.21
CA ARG A 342 22.89 13.38 -0.38
C ARG A 342 22.98 14.70 0.36
N ALA A 343 21.87 15.30 0.76
CA ALA A 343 21.84 16.55 1.51
C ALA A 343 22.49 16.45 2.89
N LEU A 344 22.57 15.25 3.46
CA LEU A 344 23.23 14.99 4.76
C LEU A 344 24.65 14.46 4.65
N THR A 345 25.14 14.13 3.46
CA THR A 345 26.52 13.64 3.31
C THR A 345 27.53 14.76 3.36
N GLN A 346 28.70 14.51 3.94
CA GLN A 346 29.86 15.43 3.87
C GLN A 346 30.80 15.07 2.71
N ASN A 347 30.62 13.93 2.10
CA ASN A 347 31.45 13.51 0.98
C ASN A 347 31.03 14.26 -0.31
N VAL A 348 31.88 15.15 -0.80
CA VAL A 348 31.64 15.94 -1.99
C VAL A 348 31.33 15.08 -3.22
N SER A 349 31.92 13.90 -3.34
CA SER A 349 31.67 12.97 -4.45
C SER A 349 30.27 12.34 -4.40
N ILE A 350 29.66 12.27 -3.21
CA ILE A 350 28.28 11.82 -3.04
C ILE A 350 27.32 12.98 -3.22
N GLN A 351 27.65 14.17 -2.69
CA GLN A 351 26.84 15.39 -2.87
C GLN A 351 26.74 15.78 -4.36
N LYS A 352 27.86 15.74 -5.07
CA LYS A 352 27.98 16.05 -6.49
C LYS A 352 28.55 14.83 -7.21
N PRO A 353 27.72 13.88 -7.59
CA PRO A 353 28.17 12.64 -8.18
C PRO A 353 28.85 12.90 -9.54
N LEU A 354 29.86 12.07 -9.87
CA LEU A 354 30.64 12.23 -11.09
C LEU A 354 29.77 12.22 -12.35
N TRP A 355 28.73 11.39 -12.39
CA TRP A 355 27.80 11.33 -13.51
C TRP A 355 27.02 12.65 -13.73
N ALA A 356 26.81 13.47 -12.69
CA ALA A 356 26.16 14.76 -12.79
C ALA A 356 27.13 15.92 -13.07
N THR A 357 28.44 15.69 -13.02
CA THR A 357 29.46 16.75 -13.14
C THR A 357 30.43 16.56 -14.30
N ASN A 358 30.53 15.33 -14.82
CA ASN A 358 31.42 14.98 -15.94
C ASN A 358 30.89 15.43 -17.32
N ALA A 359 31.54 15.02 -18.38
CA ALA A 359 31.17 15.34 -19.77
C ALA A 359 29.83 14.74 -20.21
N ASP A 360 29.35 13.69 -19.53
CA ASP A 360 28.08 13.00 -19.83
C ASP A 360 26.85 13.72 -19.23
N ALA A 361 27.08 14.61 -18.27
CA ALA A 361 26.00 15.30 -17.55
C ALA A 361 24.99 16.05 -18.46
N PRO A 362 25.38 16.73 -19.57
CA PRO A 362 24.43 17.33 -20.48
C PRO A 362 23.50 16.33 -21.19
N ILE A 363 24.03 15.14 -21.57
CA ILE A 363 23.24 14.03 -22.16
C ILE A 363 22.21 13.56 -21.13
N LEU A 364 22.66 13.25 -19.92
CA LEU A 364 21.78 12.80 -18.83
C LEU A 364 20.72 13.84 -18.45
N ALA A 365 21.06 15.13 -18.52
CA ALA A 365 20.12 16.21 -18.28
C ALA A 365 18.97 16.24 -19.30
N GLY A 366 19.28 15.99 -20.58
CA GLY A 366 18.26 15.81 -21.63
C GLY A 366 17.41 14.56 -21.40
N LEU A 367 18.03 13.43 -21.04
CA LEU A 367 17.31 12.19 -20.72
C LEU A 367 16.39 12.32 -19.51
N ALA A 368 16.77 13.09 -18.50
CA ALA A 368 15.94 13.35 -17.31
C ALA A 368 14.63 14.09 -17.64
N LEU A 369 14.60 14.87 -18.73
CA LEU A 369 13.36 15.51 -19.21
C LEU A 369 12.41 14.53 -19.91
N VAL A 370 12.92 13.38 -20.38
CA VAL A 370 12.09 12.31 -20.97
C VAL A 370 11.68 11.29 -19.90
N GLY A 371 12.58 10.97 -18.99
CA GLY A 371 12.34 10.08 -17.86
C GLY A 371 12.42 8.58 -18.18
N ALA A 372 11.77 8.12 -19.25
CA ALA A 372 11.78 6.73 -19.71
C ALA A 372 11.55 6.63 -21.21
N TRP A 373 12.01 5.55 -21.86
CA TRP A 373 11.81 5.27 -23.30
C TRP A 373 12.04 3.79 -23.60
N ASP A 374 11.56 3.33 -24.76
CA ASP A 374 11.78 1.98 -25.25
C ASP A 374 12.95 1.92 -26.24
N SER A 375 14.02 1.22 -25.88
CA SER A 375 15.21 1.04 -26.71
C SER A 375 15.02 0.15 -27.96
N SER A 376 13.91 -0.56 -28.07
CA SER A 376 13.53 -1.32 -29.26
C SER A 376 12.68 -0.50 -30.24
N ASN A 377 12.19 0.67 -29.84
CA ASN A 377 11.36 1.53 -30.66
C ASN A 377 12.23 2.53 -31.46
N PRO A 378 12.25 2.43 -32.82
CA PRO A 378 13.09 3.30 -33.64
C PRO A 378 12.73 4.79 -33.54
N LYS A 379 11.47 5.13 -33.28
CA LYS A 379 11.01 6.51 -33.17
C LYS A 379 11.48 7.14 -31.84
N ASP A 380 11.43 6.39 -30.74
CA ASP A 380 12.02 6.77 -29.47
C ASP A 380 13.52 7.01 -29.58
N MET A 381 14.24 6.04 -30.21
CA MET A 381 15.68 6.16 -30.42
C MET A 381 16.06 7.44 -31.18
N GLN A 382 15.31 7.77 -32.25
CA GLN A 382 15.50 9.00 -33.02
C GLN A 382 15.23 10.26 -32.18
N ALA A 383 14.14 10.26 -31.40
CA ALA A 383 13.77 11.38 -30.54
C ALA A 383 14.82 11.66 -29.45
N ILE A 384 15.28 10.60 -28.80
CA ILE A 384 16.35 10.70 -27.79
C ILE A 384 17.63 11.25 -28.40
N ALA A 385 18.10 10.72 -29.52
CA ALA A 385 19.29 11.20 -30.21
C ALA A 385 19.18 12.68 -30.60
N ALA A 386 18.03 13.10 -31.14
CA ALA A 386 17.76 14.48 -31.52
C ALA A 386 17.72 15.45 -30.30
N LEU A 387 17.12 15.01 -29.19
CA LEU A 387 17.01 15.78 -27.94
C LEU A 387 18.38 16.08 -27.35
N VAL A 388 19.19 15.02 -27.16
CA VAL A 388 20.53 15.17 -26.54
C VAL A 388 21.57 15.70 -27.52
N GLY A 389 21.33 15.63 -28.84
CA GLY A 389 22.24 16.10 -29.87
C GLY A 389 23.45 15.20 -30.09
N ASP A 390 23.32 13.90 -29.83
CA ASP A 390 24.35 12.88 -29.97
C ASP A 390 23.80 11.61 -30.66
N ASP A 391 24.67 10.68 -31.03
CA ASP A 391 24.24 9.39 -31.59
C ASP A 391 23.61 8.52 -30.49
N TYR A 392 22.51 7.81 -30.82
CA TYR A 392 21.81 6.91 -29.90
C TYR A 392 22.71 5.81 -29.32
N LYS A 393 23.72 5.37 -30.08
CA LYS A 393 24.71 4.40 -29.60
C LYS A 393 25.53 4.94 -28.43
N THR A 394 25.88 6.22 -28.44
CA THR A 394 26.53 6.90 -27.30
C THR A 394 25.62 6.88 -26.07
N VAL A 395 24.31 7.16 -26.26
CA VAL A 395 23.30 7.12 -25.19
C VAL A 395 23.20 5.72 -24.60
N THR A 396 23.10 4.67 -25.45
CA THR A 396 23.01 3.27 -24.99
C THR A 396 24.25 2.88 -24.18
N SER A 397 25.45 3.15 -24.68
CA SER A 397 26.70 2.85 -23.96
C SER A 397 26.82 3.59 -22.63
N LEU A 398 26.25 4.82 -22.54
CA LEU A 398 26.18 5.59 -21.30
C LEU A 398 25.21 4.93 -20.31
N CYS A 399 24.01 4.55 -20.75
CA CYS A 399 23.00 3.90 -19.93
C CYS A 399 23.48 2.54 -19.40
N GLU A 400 24.09 1.70 -20.24
CA GLU A 400 24.71 0.43 -19.86
C GLU A 400 25.74 0.62 -18.77
N ARG A 401 26.69 1.57 -18.94
CA ARG A 401 27.70 1.88 -17.92
C ARG A 401 27.11 2.37 -16.61
N LEU A 402 26.02 3.14 -16.64
CA LEU A 402 25.35 3.68 -15.47
C LEU A 402 24.31 2.74 -14.85
N SER A 403 24.00 1.64 -15.50
CA SER A 403 23.18 0.55 -14.94
C SER A 403 24.00 -0.46 -14.15
N GLU A 404 25.32 -0.44 -14.31
CA GLU A 404 26.23 -1.32 -13.59
C GLU A 404 26.57 -0.76 -12.19
N GLY A 405 26.89 -1.64 -11.25
CA GLY A 405 27.39 -1.28 -9.93
C GLY A 405 26.36 -1.41 -8.80
N SER A 406 26.76 -0.99 -7.61
CA SER A 406 25.95 -1.11 -6.37
C SER A 406 24.90 -0.01 -6.19
N ASP A 407 24.92 1.00 -7.06
CA ASP A 407 23.99 2.16 -7.00
C ASP A 407 23.75 2.66 -8.44
N PRO A 408 22.99 1.92 -9.23
CA PRO A 408 22.76 2.26 -10.62
C PRO A 408 21.94 3.54 -10.76
N VAL A 409 22.38 4.44 -11.62
CA VAL A 409 21.66 5.67 -11.99
C VAL A 409 20.56 5.38 -13.01
N MET A 410 20.85 4.46 -13.92
CA MET A 410 19.91 3.97 -14.92
C MET A 410 19.51 2.54 -14.62
N SER A 411 18.29 2.19 -14.98
CA SER A 411 17.79 0.81 -14.91
C SER A 411 17.11 0.43 -16.21
N GLN A 412 17.16 -0.85 -16.55
CA GLN A 412 16.51 -1.41 -17.73
C GLN A 412 15.52 -2.49 -17.32
N ALA A 413 14.29 -2.40 -17.80
CA ALA A 413 13.27 -3.43 -17.63
C ALA A 413 12.76 -3.86 -19.02
N GLY A 414 13.18 -5.06 -19.46
CA GLY A 414 12.99 -5.46 -20.84
C GLY A 414 13.69 -4.47 -21.80
N PRO A 415 12.99 -3.90 -22.80
CA PRO A 415 13.57 -2.89 -23.67
C PRO A 415 13.51 -1.46 -23.10
N ALA A 416 12.78 -1.22 -21.99
CA ALA A 416 12.57 0.10 -21.44
C ALA A 416 13.75 0.55 -20.56
N TRP A 417 14.35 1.69 -20.90
CA TRP A 417 15.29 2.44 -20.09
C TRP A 417 14.59 3.47 -19.22
N ARG A 418 15.05 3.66 -17.99
CA ARG A 418 14.57 4.68 -17.06
C ARG A 418 15.64 5.03 -16.02
N PHE A 419 15.47 6.19 -15.39
CA PHE A 419 16.26 6.53 -14.20
C PHE A 419 15.82 5.70 -13.00
N SER A 420 16.77 5.23 -12.20
CA SER A 420 16.48 4.57 -10.91
C SER A 420 15.78 5.53 -9.94
N SER A 421 16.07 6.83 -10.04
CA SER A 421 15.36 7.91 -9.36
C SER A 421 15.37 9.15 -10.27
N LEU A 422 14.24 9.41 -10.93
CA LEU A 422 14.10 10.53 -11.85
C LEU A 422 14.23 11.88 -11.12
N GLU A 423 13.62 12.02 -9.95
CA GLU A 423 13.66 13.24 -9.16
C GLU A 423 15.07 13.56 -8.69
N GLU A 424 15.82 12.56 -8.23
CA GLU A 424 17.24 12.73 -7.88
C GLU A 424 18.08 13.18 -9.07
N ALA A 425 17.89 12.52 -10.23
CA ALA A 425 18.60 12.87 -11.45
C ALA A 425 18.31 14.32 -11.84
N PHE A 426 17.06 14.74 -11.80
CA PHE A 426 16.65 16.08 -12.11
C PHE A 426 17.26 17.12 -11.14
N LEU A 427 17.20 16.88 -9.83
CA LEU A 427 17.79 17.76 -8.82
C LEU A 427 19.31 17.95 -9.03
N CYS A 428 20.01 16.90 -9.46
CA CYS A 428 21.45 16.97 -9.75
C CYS A 428 21.79 17.62 -11.11
N LEU A 429 20.90 17.54 -12.09
CA LEU A 429 21.17 17.87 -13.49
C LEU A 429 20.45 19.13 -14.00
N SER A 430 19.42 19.63 -13.29
CA SER A 430 18.58 20.75 -13.75
C SER A 430 19.40 21.98 -14.20
N SER A 431 20.50 22.29 -13.51
CA SER A 431 21.41 23.37 -13.87
C SER A 431 22.18 23.16 -15.19
N ARG A 432 22.15 21.93 -15.73
CA ARG A 432 22.82 21.57 -17.00
C ARG A 432 21.86 21.61 -18.19
N ILE A 433 20.57 21.81 -17.98
CA ILE A 433 19.57 21.90 -19.03
C ILE A 433 19.65 23.25 -19.70
N GLY A 434 20.09 23.29 -20.94
CA GLY A 434 20.20 24.53 -21.71
C GLY A 434 18.90 24.87 -22.46
N ASP A 435 18.77 26.15 -22.87
CA ASP A 435 17.55 26.67 -23.57
C ASP A 435 17.24 25.87 -24.86
N THR A 436 18.25 25.44 -25.60
CA THR A 436 18.07 24.60 -26.82
C THR A 436 17.48 23.23 -26.50
N VAL A 437 17.87 22.62 -25.38
CA VAL A 437 17.32 21.32 -24.95
C VAL A 437 15.88 21.49 -24.48
N MET A 438 15.56 22.56 -23.76
CA MET A 438 14.20 22.89 -23.34
C MET A 438 13.25 23.04 -24.53
N GLU A 439 13.69 23.77 -25.59
CA GLU A 439 12.86 23.93 -26.77
C GLU A 439 12.63 22.63 -27.54
N LYS A 440 13.68 21.81 -27.71
CA LYS A 440 13.55 20.47 -28.31
C LYS A 440 12.65 19.57 -27.48
N TRP A 441 12.75 19.63 -26.14
CA TRP A 441 11.89 18.87 -25.25
C TRP A 441 10.42 19.28 -25.37
N LYS A 442 10.15 20.60 -25.44
CA LYS A 442 8.80 21.12 -25.70
C LYS A 442 8.24 20.56 -27.00
N GLN A 443 8.99 20.62 -28.07
CA GLN A 443 8.58 20.08 -29.35
C GLN A 443 8.31 18.57 -29.28
N LEU A 444 9.22 17.79 -28.68
CA LEU A 444 9.06 16.35 -28.51
C LEU A 444 7.83 16.00 -27.65
N ALA A 445 7.58 16.75 -26.57
CA ALA A 445 6.43 16.51 -25.70
C ALA A 445 5.10 16.70 -26.46
N LEU A 446 5.00 17.78 -27.24
CA LEU A 446 3.81 18.04 -28.07
C LEU A 446 3.63 16.98 -29.16
N GLU A 447 4.72 16.64 -29.88
CA GLU A 447 4.66 15.62 -30.93
C GLU A 447 4.28 14.24 -30.38
N ALA A 448 4.85 13.83 -29.25
CA ALA A 448 4.59 12.51 -28.69
C ALA A 448 3.20 12.39 -28.06
N LEU A 449 2.78 13.39 -27.26
CA LEU A 449 1.53 13.32 -26.53
C LEU A 449 0.29 13.60 -27.42
N LEU A 450 0.46 14.31 -28.54
CA LEU A 450 -0.58 14.58 -29.53
C LEU A 450 -0.52 13.60 -30.71
N GLU A 451 0.34 12.61 -30.69
CA GLU A 451 0.46 11.65 -31.78
C GLU A 451 -0.84 10.85 -31.98
N ALA A 452 -1.45 10.98 -33.17
CA ALA A 452 -2.69 10.30 -33.47
C ALA A 452 -2.55 8.76 -33.41
N ASN A 453 -3.41 8.09 -32.67
CA ASN A 453 -3.46 6.64 -32.64
C ASN A 453 -3.98 6.12 -34.00
N PRO A 454 -3.21 5.33 -34.77
CA PRO A 454 -3.62 4.83 -36.07
C PRO A 454 -4.80 3.84 -36.01
N THR A 455 -5.12 3.30 -34.85
CA THR A 455 -6.28 2.44 -34.66
C THR A 455 -7.58 3.22 -34.40
N TYR A 456 -7.45 4.55 -34.23
CA TYR A 456 -8.59 5.38 -33.90
C TYR A 456 -9.55 5.50 -35.11
N GLY A 457 -10.82 5.23 -34.87
CA GLY A 457 -11.86 5.24 -35.91
C GLY A 457 -11.99 3.93 -36.65
N LEU A 458 -11.18 2.91 -36.39
CA LEU A 458 -11.37 1.58 -36.94
C LEU A 458 -12.51 0.85 -36.21
N THR A 459 -13.28 0.08 -36.99
CA THR A 459 -14.30 -0.81 -36.45
C THR A 459 -13.62 -1.95 -35.64
N GLN A 460 -14.36 -2.57 -34.72
CA GLN A 460 -13.91 -3.77 -33.98
C GLN A 460 -13.36 -4.86 -34.91
N VAL A 461 -14.01 -5.11 -36.04
CA VAL A 461 -13.59 -6.10 -37.01
C VAL A 461 -12.26 -5.74 -37.65
N GLU A 462 -12.02 -4.45 -37.95
CA GLU A 462 -10.77 -3.96 -38.49
C GLU A 462 -9.65 -4.01 -37.45
N LYS A 463 -9.89 -3.65 -36.17
CA LYS A 463 -8.93 -3.79 -35.06
C LYS A 463 -8.52 -5.26 -34.86
N VAL A 464 -9.48 -6.18 -34.84
CA VAL A 464 -9.25 -7.61 -34.77
C VAL A 464 -8.43 -8.11 -35.97
N ALA A 465 -8.78 -7.66 -37.19
CA ALA A 465 -8.07 -8.03 -38.40
C ALA A 465 -6.59 -7.56 -38.38
N LEU A 466 -6.32 -6.35 -37.87
CA LEU A 466 -4.95 -5.84 -37.67
C LEU A 466 -4.14 -6.71 -36.70
N CYS A 467 -4.73 -7.12 -35.58
CA CYS A 467 -4.06 -7.99 -34.61
C CYS A 467 -3.70 -9.36 -35.22
N PHE A 468 -4.61 -9.95 -36.01
CA PHE A 468 -4.37 -11.25 -36.63
C PHE A 468 -3.45 -11.21 -37.87
N ASN A 469 -3.49 -10.13 -38.65
CA ASN A 469 -2.75 -10.01 -39.90
C ASN A 469 -1.34 -9.45 -39.73
N LYS A 470 -0.92 -9.04 -38.52
CA LYS A 470 0.39 -8.41 -38.25
C LYS A 470 0.74 -7.32 -39.27
N GLN A 471 -0.22 -6.47 -39.64
CA GLN A 471 0.04 -5.37 -40.54
C GLN A 471 0.96 -4.36 -39.84
N ASP A 472 2.02 -3.92 -40.53
CA ASP A 472 2.87 -2.85 -40.04
C ASP A 472 2.10 -1.55 -39.96
N LEU A 473 1.82 -1.13 -38.73
CA LEU A 473 1.25 0.20 -38.45
C LEU A 473 2.37 1.25 -38.54
N PRO A 474 2.04 2.52 -38.83
CA PRO A 474 3.02 3.60 -38.79
C PRO A 474 3.74 3.60 -37.43
N LEU A 475 5.05 3.86 -37.46
CA LEU A 475 5.86 3.98 -36.25
C LEU A 475 5.26 5.02 -35.32
N GLN A 476 5.05 4.63 -34.06
CA GLN A 476 4.58 5.51 -32.99
C GLN A 476 5.62 5.61 -31.89
N TYR A 477 5.58 6.69 -31.11
CA TYR A 477 6.27 6.75 -29.84
C TYR A 477 5.75 5.68 -28.89
N SER A 478 6.64 5.09 -28.09
CA SER A 478 6.24 4.10 -27.08
C SER A 478 5.42 4.74 -25.95
N GLU A 479 4.62 3.92 -25.27
CA GLU A 479 3.91 4.36 -24.06
C GLU A 479 4.88 4.67 -22.91
N GLU A 480 6.05 4.04 -22.88
CA GLU A 480 7.14 4.34 -21.96
C GLU A 480 7.62 5.78 -22.12
N LEU A 481 7.85 6.24 -23.36
CA LEU A 481 8.31 7.60 -23.65
C LEU A 481 7.21 8.63 -23.33
N LYS A 482 5.97 8.39 -23.76
CA LYS A 482 4.85 9.29 -23.49
C LYS A 482 4.61 9.44 -21.98
N SER A 483 4.55 8.32 -21.26
CA SER A 483 4.38 8.30 -19.81
C SER A 483 5.58 8.91 -19.07
N GLY A 484 6.79 8.69 -19.59
CA GLY A 484 8.01 9.31 -19.06
C GLY A 484 7.97 10.84 -19.15
N ILE A 485 7.62 11.37 -20.33
CA ILE A 485 7.46 12.82 -20.55
C ILE A 485 6.37 13.40 -19.62
N ALA A 486 5.20 12.77 -19.55
CA ALA A 486 4.11 13.26 -18.70
C ALA A 486 4.52 13.32 -17.21
N ARG A 487 5.26 12.32 -16.74
CA ARG A 487 5.81 12.29 -15.37
C ARG A 487 6.86 13.39 -15.15
N SER A 488 7.72 13.64 -16.14
CA SER A 488 8.69 14.73 -16.05
C SER A 488 8.02 16.09 -15.99
N LEU A 489 6.93 16.31 -16.76
CA LEU A 489 6.12 17.52 -16.68
C LEU A 489 5.54 17.72 -15.27
N ALA A 490 4.91 16.66 -14.68
CA ALA A 490 4.36 16.71 -13.33
C ALA A 490 5.45 17.01 -12.28
N MET A 491 6.60 16.33 -12.37
CA MET A 491 7.72 16.53 -11.45
C MET A 491 8.27 17.97 -11.53
N VAL A 492 8.52 18.48 -12.72
CA VAL A 492 9.03 19.85 -12.90
C VAL A 492 8.01 20.89 -12.42
N GLY A 493 6.73 20.71 -12.71
CA GLY A 493 5.65 21.57 -12.23
C GLY A 493 5.54 21.62 -10.70
N ALA A 494 5.81 20.49 -10.03
CA ALA A 494 5.72 20.37 -8.57
C ALA A 494 6.94 20.93 -7.80
N ILE A 495 8.10 21.14 -8.44
CA ILE A 495 9.31 21.60 -7.74
C ILE A 495 9.16 23.07 -7.30
N GLU A 496 9.50 23.37 -6.04
CA GLU A 496 9.64 24.73 -5.56
C GLU A 496 10.86 25.38 -6.23
N ALA A 497 10.66 26.48 -6.94
CA ALA A 497 11.69 27.13 -7.73
C ALA A 497 12.28 28.34 -7.00
N ASP A 498 13.35 28.12 -6.22
CA ASP A 498 14.14 29.21 -5.64
C ASP A 498 15.20 29.75 -6.63
N ASP A 499 15.62 28.94 -7.60
CA ASP A 499 16.65 29.28 -8.59
C ASP A 499 16.06 29.65 -9.97
N ALA A 500 16.81 30.45 -10.76
CA ALA A 500 16.36 30.93 -12.06
C ALA A 500 16.14 29.84 -13.12
N GLN A 501 16.92 28.75 -13.10
CA GLN A 501 16.81 27.66 -14.09
C GLN A 501 15.58 26.79 -13.91
N PRO A 502 15.24 26.31 -12.69
CA PRO A 502 13.96 25.65 -12.44
C PRO A 502 12.74 26.49 -12.79
N ARG A 503 12.80 27.82 -12.61
CA ARG A 503 11.73 28.75 -12.99
C ARG A 503 11.49 28.76 -14.50
N LYS A 504 12.54 28.82 -15.32
CA LYS A 504 12.42 28.74 -16.79
C LYS A 504 11.80 27.41 -17.24
N LEU A 505 12.18 26.29 -16.59
CA LEU A 505 11.60 24.98 -16.87
C LEU A 505 10.12 24.92 -16.55
N LYS A 506 9.67 25.53 -15.45
CA LYS A 506 8.23 25.65 -15.12
C LYS A 506 7.48 26.45 -16.19
N ASP A 507 8.04 27.56 -16.67
CA ASP A 507 7.42 28.34 -17.74
C ASP A 507 7.26 27.49 -19.03
N VAL A 508 8.25 26.64 -19.34
CA VAL A 508 8.16 25.69 -20.46
C VAL A 508 7.08 24.64 -20.23
N VAL A 509 6.98 24.07 -19.01
CA VAL A 509 5.92 23.12 -18.63
C VAL A 509 4.55 23.76 -18.77
N ALA A 510 4.35 24.95 -18.23
CA ALA A 510 3.09 25.69 -18.35
C ALA A 510 2.70 25.90 -19.83
N SER A 511 3.68 26.25 -20.66
CA SER A 511 3.46 26.43 -22.10
C SER A 511 3.10 25.11 -22.81
N ILE A 512 3.71 23.98 -22.42
CA ILE A 512 3.38 22.64 -22.98
C ILE A 512 1.96 22.26 -22.57
N VAL A 513 1.64 22.33 -21.28
CA VAL A 513 0.31 21.95 -20.77
C VAL A 513 -0.78 22.81 -21.41
N GLN A 514 -0.53 24.12 -21.53
CA GLN A 514 -1.46 25.03 -22.18
C GLN A 514 -1.73 24.63 -23.64
N GLU A 515 -0.68 24.31 -24.39
CA GLU A 515 -0.84 23.92 -25.78
C GLU A 515 -1.60 22.59 -25.93
N LEU A 516 -1.28 21.60 -25.07
CA LEU A 516 -1.98 20.31 -25.06
C LEU A 516 -3.49 20.48 -24.76
N LEU A 517 -3.83 21.28 -23.76
CA LEU A 517 -5.22 21.54 -23.37
C LEU A 517 -5.96 22.35 -24.45
N ASN A 518 -5.33 23.38 -25.04
CA ASN A 518 -5.90 24.15 -26.14
C ASN A 518 -6.21 23.25 -27.35
N GLN A 519 -5.30 22.34 -27.70
CA GLN A 519 -5.53 21.37 -28.78
C GLN A 519 -6.71 20.43 -28.45
N ALA A 520 -6.85 20.01 -27.19
CA ALA A 520 -7.95 19.17 -26.74
C ALA A 520 -9.29 19.92 -26.74
N GLU A 521 -9.31 21.21 -26.42
CA GLU A 521 -10.51 22.05 -26.48
C GLU A 521 -10.96 22.34 -27.91
N THR A 522 -10.01 22.63 -28.79
CA THR A 522 -10.30 22.96 -30.20
C THR A 522 -10.66 21.76 -31.06
N ASP A 523 -10.35 20.54 -30.62
CA ASP A 523 -10.76 19.33 -31.31
C ASP A 523 -12.24 19.01 -31.04
N GLU A 524 -13.12 19.45 -31.91
CA GLU A 524 -14.57 19.21 -31.81
C GLU A 524 -14.92 17.71 -31.68
N THR A 525 -14.03 16.79 -32.02
CA THR A 525 -14.30 15.35 -31.98
C THR A 525 -14.08 14.73 -30.59
N GLY A 526 -13.38 15.41 -29.68
CA GLY A 526 -12.98 14.89 -28.37
C GLY A 526 -11.84 13.85 -28.40
N ARG A 527 -11.26 13.61 -29.58
CA ARG A 527 -10.19 12.61 -29.76
C ARG A 527 -8.91 12.95 -29.04
N VAL A 528 -8.54 14.24 -29.00
CA VAL A 528 -7.33 14.70 -28.29
C VAL A 528 -7.46 14.45 -26.79
N TRP A 529 -8.65 14.64 -26.22
CA TRP A 529 -8.90 14.25 -24.82
C TRP A 529 -8.65 12.74 -24.56
N ASN A 530 -9.09 11.89 -25.49
CA ASN A 530 -8.84 10.44 -25.39
C ASN A 530 -7.35 10.09 -25.54
N LEU A 531 -6.60 10.79 -26.39
CA LEU A 531 -5.14 10.62 -26.51
C LEU A 531 -4.42 11.00 -25.22
N LEU A 532 -4.83 12.08 -24.58
CA LEU A 532 -4.24 12.59 -23.35
C LEU A 532 -4.70 11.80 -22.10
N ALA A 533 -5.74 10.96 -22.22
CA ALA A 533 -6.38 10.29 -21.08
C ALA A 533 -5.38 9.65 -20.08
N PRO A 534 -4.42 8.78 -20.47
CA PRO A 534 -3.51 8.13 -19.53
C PRO A 534 -2.60 9.12 -18.77
N HIS A 535 -2.47 10.33 -19.29
CA HIS A 535 -1.55 11.36 -18.81
C HIS A 535 -2.23 12.49 -18.02
N LEU A 536 -3.59 12.54 -18.01
CA LEU A 536 -4.35 13.61 -17.34
C LEU A 536 -3.97 13.80 -15.84
N PRO A 537 -3.80 12.76 -15.02
CA PRO A 537 -3.36 12.96 -13.63
C PRO A 537 -2.01 13.67 -13.54
N SER A 538 -1.06 13.35 -14.43
CA SER A 538 0.24 14.01 -14.47
C SER A 538 0.14 15.45 -14.97
N LEU A 539 -0.69 15.75 -15.95
CA LEU A 539 -0.93 17.11 -16.44
C LEU A 539 -1.62 17.99 -15.38
N ALA A 540 -2.54 17.40 -14.60
CA ALA A 540 -3.18 18.05 -13.47
C ALA A 540 -2.19 18.42 -12.37
N GLU A 541 -1.21 17.54 -12.05
CA GLU A 541 -0.14 17.87 -11.11
C GLU A 541 0.86 18.89 -11.69
N ALA A 542 1.11 18.87 -13.01
CA ALA A 542 2.02 19.78 -13.66
C ALA A 542 1.55 21.25 -13.55
N GLU A 543 0.32 21.53 -13.98
CA GLU A 543 -0.29 22.87 -14.01
C GLU A 543 -1.74 22.82 -13.48
N PRO A 544 -1.91 22.77 -12.14
CA PRO A 544 -3.21 22.50 -11.52
C PRO A 544 -4.30 23.52 -11.86
N ARG A 545 -3.96 24.83 -11.77
CA ARG A 545 -4.92 25.90 -12.02
C ARG A 545 -5.40 25.88 -13.46
N GLN A 546 -4.49 25.81 -14.39
CA GLN A 546 -4.83 25.78 -15.81
C GLN A 546 -5.66 24.56 -16.19
N PHE A 547 -5.32 23.38 -15.62
CA PHE A 547 -6.06 22.16 -15.87
C PHE A 547 -7.50 22.24 -15.37
N ILE A 548 -7.70 22.68 -14.12
CA ILE A 548 -9.04 22.75 -13.53
C ILE A 548 -9.90 23.80 -14.22
N ASP A 549 -9.33 24.97 -14.55
CA ASP A 549 -10.06 26.03 -15.27
C ASP A 549 -10.52 25.53 -16.65
N THR A 550 -9.64 24.85 -17.43
CA THR A 550 -10.01 24.24 -18.70
C THR A 550 -11.15 23.21 -18.56
N VAL A 551 -11.07 22.33 -17.55
CA VAL A 551 -12.17 21.35 -17.32
C VAL A 551 -13.46 22.05 -16.95
N MET A 552 -13.41 23.07 -16.10
CA MET A 552 -14.59 23.85 -15.69
C MET A 552 -15.25 24.54 -16.88
N ASP A 553 -14.46 25.26 -17.71
CA ASP A 553 -14.95 25.93 -18.90
C ASP A 553 -15.65 24.98 -19.87
N ASN A 554 -15.09 23.78 -20.05
CA ASN A 554 -15.71 22.73 -20.87
C ASN A 554 -17.02 22.21 -20.29
N LEU A 555 -17.15 22.11 -18.96
CA LEU A 555 -18.37 21.67 -18.29
C LEU A 555 -19.49 22.75 -18.31
N GLU A 556 -19.12 24.01 -18.43
CA GLU A 556 -20.07 25.13 -18.52
C GLU A 556 -20.68 25.28 -19.93
N GLN A 557 -20.00 24.86 -20.98
CA GLN A 557 -20.42 25.02 -22.37
C GLN A 557 -21.56 24.09 -22.83
N GLY A 558 -21.94 23.08 -22.05
CA GLY A 558 -23.03 22.16 -22.33
C GLY A 558 -22.78 21.13 -23.45
N GLU A 559 -22.15 21.52 -24.58
CA GLU A 559 -21.67 20.65 -25.65
C GLU A 559 -20.20 20.92 -25.94
N SER A 560 -19.31 20.40 -25.11
CA SER A 560 -17.86 20.58 -25.27
C SER A 560 -17.18 19.33 -25.81
N SER A 561 -15.93 19.49 -26.28
CA SER A 561 -15.08 18.36 -26.71
C SER A 561 -14.84 17.36 -25.57
N LEU A 562 -14.64 17.83 -24.33
CA LEU A 562 -14.48 17.03 -23.13
C LEU A 562 -15.74 16.21 -22.84
N LEU A 563 -16.93 16.84 -22.85
CA LEU A 563 -18.19 16.14 -22.60
C LEU A 563 -18.50 15.11 -23.69
N ARG A 564 -18.10 15.39 -24.93
CA ARG A 564 -18.21 14.43 -26.02
C ARG A 564 -17.34 13.22 -25.77
N ALA A 565 -16.05 13.40 -25.42
CA ALA A 565 -15.15 12.31 -25.04
C ALA A 565 -15.70 11.52 -23.83
N PHE A 566 -16.25 12.22 -22.82
CA PHE A 566 -16.82 11.60 -21.63
C PHE A 566 -18.08 10.77 -21.93
N ASN A 567 -18.92 11.20 -22.85
CA ASN A 567 -20.18 10.52 -23.18
C ASN A 567 -20.04 9.43 -24.26
N GLU A 568 -19.03 9.51 -25.13
CA GLU A 568 -18.75 8.51 -26.18
C GLU A 568 -17.90 7.34 -25.69
N ASP A 569 -17.43 7.37 -24.45
CA ASP A 569 -16.63 6.32 -23.86
C ASP A 569 -17.42 4.99 -23.87
N LYS A 570 -17.07 4.13 -24.81
CA LYS A 570 -17.70 2.82 -24.99
C LYS A 570 -16.86 1.78 -24.24
N ASP A 571 -17.51 1.03 -23.36
CA ASP A 571 -16.93 -0.16 -22.72
C ASP A 571 -16.58 -1.24 -23.77
N ASP A 572 -15.44 -1.09 -24.43
CA ASP A 572 -14.88 -2.13 -25.29
C ASP A 572 -13.91 -2.99 -24.47
N LEU A 573 -14.47 -3.98 -23.76
CA LEU A 573 -13.77 -4.88 -22.84
C LEU A 573 -12.64 -5.71 -23.47
N PHE A 574 -12.54 -5.79 -24.80
CA PHE A 574 -11.59 -6.71 -25.45
C PHE A 574 -10.50 -6.05 -26.33
N PHE A 575 -10.73 -4.85 -26.88
CA PHE A 575 -9.80 -4.19 -27.81
C PHE A 575 -9.91 -2.65 -27.73
N GLY A 576 -10.37 -2.11 -26.60
CA GLY A 576 -10.67 -0.70 -26.44
C GLY A 576 -9.42 0.17 -26.34
N ASP A 577 -9.50 1.35 -26.93
CA ASP A 577 -8.61 2.47 -26.59
C ASP A 577 -8.74 2.76 -25.09
N PRO A 578 -7.69 3.32 -24.43
CA PRO A 578 -7.80 3.64 -22.99
C PRO A 578 -9.03 4.50 -22.72
N SER A 579 -9.85 4.06 -21.76
CA SER A 579 -11.05 4.79 -21.38
C SER A 579 -10.68 6.17 -20.83
N PHE A 580 -11.24 7.24 -21.40
CA PHE A 580 -11.06 8.61 -20.94
C PHE A 580 -11.60 8.82 -19.52
N HIS A 581 -12.73 8.22 -19.25
CA HIS A 581 -13.53 8.42 -18.05
C HIS A 581 -12.74 8.26 -16.73
N PRO A 582 -12.09 7.10 -16.44
CA PRO A 582 -11.37 6.92 -15.17
C PRO A 582 -10.22 7.91 -15.00
N HIS A 583 -9.52 8.23 -16.08
CA HIS A 583 -8.33 9.10 -16.01
C HIS A 583 -8.68 10.56 -15.70
N LEU A 584 -9.80 11.05 -16.22
CA LEU A 584 -10.33 12.37 -15.85
C LEU A 584 -10.71 12.40 -14.36
N LEU A 585 -11.41 11.35 -13.88
CA LEU A 585 -11.78 11.27 -12.47
C LEU A 585 -10.56 11.24 -11.56
N TRP A 586 -9.54 10.44 -11.89
CA TRP A 586 -8.28 10.41 -11.12
C TRP A 586 -7.56 11.76 -11.12
N ALA A 587 -7.57 12.49 -12.23
CA ALA A 587 -6.99 13.84 -12.27
C ALA A 587 -7.73 14.80 -11.32
N LEU A 588 -9.07 14.77 -11.30
CA LEU A 588 -9.89 15.58 -10.39
C LEU A 588 -9.75 15.13 -8.93
N GLU A 589 -9.61 13.83 -8.67
CA GLU A 589 -9.32 13.29 -7.33
C GLU A 589 -7.97 13.80 -6.79
N VAL A 590 -6.93 13.83 -7.63
CA VAL A 590 -5.62 14.40 -7.28
C VAL A 590 -5.72 15.88 -6.94
N LEU A 591 -6.48 16.66 -7.73
CA LEU A 591 -6.68 18.08 -7.49
C LEU A 591 -7.55 18.37 -6.25
N ALA A 592 -8.37 17.43 -5.82
CA ALA A 592 -9.20 17.58 -4.61
C ALA A 592 -8.39 17.44 -3.28
N TRP A 593 -7.10 17.13 -3.32
CA TRP A 593 -6.28 16.97 -2.11
C TRP A 593 -6.00 18.31 -1.40
N PRO A 594 -5.50 19.38 -2.05
CA PRO A 594 -5.26 20.66 -1.42
C PRO A 594 -6.56 21.48 -1.32
N GLU A 595 -6.65 22.31 -0.28
CA GLU A 595 -7.81 23.18 -0.07
C GLU A 595 -8.03 24.17 -1.22
N GLU A 596 -6.95 24.56 -1.91
CA GLU A 596 -6.95 25.55 -3.01
C GLU A 596 -7.78 25.11 -4.23
N TYR A 597 -7.75 23.82 -4.60
CA TYR A 597 -8.45 23.29 -5.79
C TYR A 597 -9.64 22.38 -5.40
N PHE A 598 -9.88 22.20 -4.12
CA PHE A 598 -10.90 21.28 -3.62
C PHE A 598 -12.30 21.62 -4.14
N SER A 599 -12.74 22.87 -3.94
CA SER A 599 -14.10 23.28 -4.31
C SER A 599 -14.34 23.15 -5.81
N ASP A 600 -13.38 23.58 -6.65
CA ASP A 600 -13.48 23.50 -8.11
C ASP A 600 -13.52 22.02 -8.57
N SER A 601 -12.71 21.15 -7.95
CA SER A 601 -12.71 19.71 -8.25
C SER A 601 -14.03 19.04 -7.89
N ILE A 602 -14.61 19.39 -6.74
CA ILE A 602 -15.91 18.89 -6.30
C ILE A 602 -17.02 19.35 -7.27
N GLU A 603 -16.98 20.60 -7.69
CA GLU A 603 -17.94 21.14 -8.66
C GLU A 603 -17.84 20.43 -10.00
N CYS A 604 -16.64 20.20 -10.55
CA CYS A 604 -16.43 19.41 -11.76
C CYS A 604 -17.02 18.01 -11.64
N LEU A 605 -16.71 17.31 -10.56
CA LEU A 605 -17.23 15.95 -10.30
C LEU A 605 -18.75 15.93 -10.16
N ALA A 606 -19.35 16.92 -9.50
CA ALA A 606 -20.80 17.02 -9.33
C ALA A 606 -21.51 17.27 -10.68
N ARG A 607 -20.94 18.15 -11.52
CA ARG A 607 -21.46 18.43 -12.87
C ARG A 607 -21.35 17.19 -13.76
N LEU A 608 -20.25 16.42 -13.70
CA LEU A 608 -20.08 15.15 -14.41
C LEU A 608 -21.07 14.10 -13.92
N ALA A 609 -21.28 13.99 -12.60
CA ALA A 609 -22.27 13.07 -12.01
C ALA A 609 -23.70 13.37 -12.49
N ALA A 610 -24.05 14.65 -12.61
CA ALA A 610 -25.38 15.06 -13.09
C ALA A 610 -25.63 14.72 -14.56
N GLN A 611 -24.58 14.60 -15.38
CA GLN A 611 -24.70 14.29 -16.82
C GLN A 611 -24.63 12.79 -17.11
N GLN A 612 -24.11 11.97 -16.19
CA GLN A 612 -23.89 10.55 -16.42
C GLN A 612 -25.21 9.78 -16.57
N PRO A 613 -25.42 9.05 -17.69
CA PRO A 613 -26.61 8.22 -17.84
C PRO A 613 -26.65 7.12 -16.76
N LYS A 614 -27.77 6.95 -16.08
CA LYS A 614 -27.96 5.94 -15.01
C LYS A 614 -27.76 4.49 -15.48
N SER A 615 -27.75 4.24 -16.79
CA SER A 615 -27.62 2.90 -17.40
C SER A 615 -26.19 2.41 -17.65
N ARG A 616 -25.15 3.24 -17.45
CA ARG A 616 -23.76 2.82 -17.65
C ARG A 616 -23.21 2.15 -16.40
N GLN A 617 -22.80 0.89 -16.53
CA GLN A 617 -22.12 0.10 -15.49
C GLN A 617 -20.60 0.31 -15.58
N HIS A 618 -20.11 1.55 -15.40
CA HIS A 618 -18.67 1.80 -15.24
C HIS A 618 -18.26 1.51 -13.79
N GLY A 619 -17.12 0.83 -13.63
CA GLY A 619 -16.54 0.56 -12.31
C GLY A 619 -15.97 1.82 -11.61
N ASN A 620 -15.79 2.91 -12.35
CA ASN A 620 -15.34 4.21 -11.86
C ASN A 620 -16.36 5.28 -12.22
N ARG A 621 -16.95 5.94 -11.24
CA ARG A 621 -18.06 6.88 -11.43
C ARG A 621 -17.79 8.18 -10.68
N PRO A 622 -18.24 9.36 -11.21
CA PRO A 622 -18.06 10.64 -10.52
C PRO A 622 -18.67 10.67 -9.11
N ASP A 623 -19.83 10.01 -8.91
CA ASP A 623 -20.46 9.90 -7.59
C ASP A 623 -19.64 9.01 -6.62
N GLU A 624 -18.87 8.05 -7.13
CA GLU A 624 -17.91 7.26 -6.31
C GLU A 624 -16.69 8.06 -5.92
N SER A 625 -16.12 8.84 -6.85
CA SER A 625 -15.04 9.78 -6.56
C SER A 625 -15.47 10.83 -5.53
N LEU A 626 -16.67 11.41 -5.66
CA LEU A 626 -17.25 12.32 -4.66
C LEU A 626 -17.35 11.65 -3.28
N ALA A 627 -17.86 10.42 -3.23
CA ALA A 627 -17.98 9.68 -1.96
C ALA A 627 -16.60 9.37 -1.34
N ALA A 628 -15.60 9.05 -2.16
CA ALA A 628 -14.23 8.78 -1.71
C ALA A 628 -13.55 10.02 -1.12
N ILE A 629 -13.70 11.18 -1.79
CA ILE A 629 -13.12 12.45 -1.36
C ILE A 629 -13.80 12.98 -0.09
N LEU A 630 -15.15 12.91 -0.04
CA LEU A 630 -15.96 13.50 1.02
C LEU A 630 -16.18 12.57 2.22
N CYS A 631 -15.61 11.38 2.21
CA CYS A 631 -15.71 10.40 3.28
C CYS A 631 -15.20 10.94 4.61
N GLY A 632 -16.03 10.87 5.66
CA GLY A 632 -15.70 11.40 7.00
C GLY A 632 -14.85 10.48 7.87
N TRP A 633 -14.86 9.17 7.62
CA TRP A 633 -14.10 8.15 8.38
C TRP A 633 -12.73 7.85 7.81
N SER A 634 -12.29 8.58 6.78
CA SER A 634 -11.00 8.45 6.13
C SER A 634 -10.34 9.82 5.93
N ASN A 635 -9.02 9.86 6.04
CA ASN A 635 -8.21 11.04 5.73
C ASN A 635 -7.76 11.03 4.25
N GLY A 636 -8.70 10.73 3.34
CA GLY A 636 -8.43 10.67 1.89
C GLY A 636 -8.02 11.99 1.23
N THR A 637 -8.15 13.14 1.93
CA THR A 637 -7.66 14.47 1.51
C THR A 637 -7.24 15.27 2.74
N THR A 638 -6.57 16.42 2.56
CA THR A 638 -6.17 17.32 3.65
C THR A 638 -7.30 18.25 4.13
N VAL A 639 -8.42 18.26 3.40
CA VAL A 639 -9.54 19.17 3.65
C VAL A 639 -10.29 18.76 4.92
N SER A 640 -10.67 19.75 5.74
CA SER A 640 -11.39 19.54 6.99
C SER A 640 -12.75 18.87 6.77
N ARG A 641 -13.25 18.16 7.77
CA ARG A 641 -14.58 17.51 7.72
C ARG A 641 -15.71 18.53 7.60
N GLU A 642 -15.55 19.71 8.21
CA GLU A 642 -16.48 20.81 8.06
C GLU A 642 -16.58 21.27 6.59
N ASN A 643 -15.45 21.45 5.90
CA ASN A 643 -15.43 21.82 4.49
C ASN A 643 -15.99 20.70 3.59
N ARG A 644 -15.81 19.42 3.96
CA ARG A 644 -16.45 18.29 3.25
C ARG A 644 -17.97 18.32 3.40
N LEU A 645 -18.51 18.62 4.58
CA LEU A 645 -19.96 18.80 4.80
C LEU A 645 -20.50 19.98 3.99
N LYS A 646 -19.78 21.10 4.00
CA LYS A 646 -20.12 22.26 3.17
C LYS A 646 -20.15 21.93 1.68
N ALA A 647 -19.19 21.14 1.20
CA ALA A 647 -19.16 20.69 -0.20
C ALA A 647 -20.42 19.87 -0.56
N ILE A 648 -20.94 19.04 0.34
CA ILE A 648 -22.20 18.31 0.10
C ILE A 648 -23.38 19.28 -0.03
N ASP A 649 -23.42 20.36 0.76
CA ASP A 649 -24.44 21.42 0.62
C ASP A 649 -24.30 22.20 -0.71
N ASP A 650 -23.07 22.43 -1.17
CA ASP A 650 -22.83 23.06 -2.47
C ASP A 650 -23.23 22.13 -3.63
N ILE A 651 -22.95 20.83 -3.56
CA ILE A 651 -23.44 19.82 -4.52
C ILE A 651 -24.97 19.81 -4.59
N LYS A 652 -25.66 19.95 -3.46
CA LYS A 652 -27.13 20.07 -3.42
C LYS A 652 -27.65 21.25 -4.26
N LYS A 653 -26.90 22.36 -4.31
CA LYS A 653 -27.27 23.54 -5.13
C LYS A 653 -27.09 23.28 -6.62
N ILE A 654 -26.09 22.48 -7.00
CA ILE A 654 -25.82 22.08 -8.40
C ILE A 654 -26.86 21.04 -8.85
N SER A 655 -27.05 19.98 -8.08
CA SER A 655 -27.99 18.90 -8.32
C SER A 655 -28.54 18.33 -7.00
N PRO A 656 -29.78 18.69 -6.63
CA PRO A 656 -30.39 18.16 -5.39
C PRO A 656 -30.43 16.63 -5.34
N ALA A 657 -30.61 15.97 -6.46
CA ALA A 657 -30.66 14.50 -6.54
C ALA A 657 -29.30 13.87 -6.24
N ILE A 658 -28.21 14.39 -6.84
CA ILE A 658 -26.86 13.92 -6.57
C ILE A 658 -26.47 14.22 -5.10
N GLY A 659 -26.79 15.41 -4.61
CA GLY A 659 -26.51 15.78 -3.21
C GLY A 659 -27.20 14.84 -2.23
N TRP A 660 -28.46 14.46 -2.49
CA TRP A 660 -29.20 13.52 -1.65
C TRP A 660 -28.64 12.10 -1.72
N ASP A 661 -28.38 11.58 -2.93
CA ASP A 661 -27.81 10.24 -3.12
C ASP A 661 -26.45 10.12 -2.46
N LEU A 662 -25.59 11.15 -2.58
CA LEU A 662 -24.27 11.21 -1.95
C LEU A 662 -24.37 11.25 -0.43
N LEU A 663 -25.27 12.05 0.12
CA LEU A 663 -25.50 12.14 1.57
C LEU A 663 -25.84 10.77 2.14
N PHE A 664 -26.73 9.99 1.50
CA PHE A 664 -27.07 8.64 1.94
C PHE A 664 -25.99 7.60 1.66
N ARG A 665 -25.12 7.83 0.69
CA ARG A 665 -23.95 7.01 0.45
C ARG A 665 -22.88 7.19 1.55
N LEU A 666 -22.76 8.39 2.10
CA LEU A 666 -21.88 8.71 3.23
C LEU A 666 -22.54 8.48 4.60
N TRP A 667 -23.82 8.06 4.62
CA TRP A 667 -24.58 7.87 5.84
C TRP A 667 -23.95 6.79 6.74
N PRO A 668 -24.02 6.96 8.08
CA PRO A 668 -23.46 5.99 9.03
C PRO A 668 -24.10 4.60 8.90
N ASN A 669 -23.62 3.82 7.98
CA ASN A 669 -24.11 2.47 7.72
C ASN A 669 -22.95 1.47 7.87
N SER A 670 -23.15 0.39 8.61
CA SER A 670 -22.14 -0.66 8.79
C SER A 670 -21.96 -1.42 7.47
N GLY A 671 -20.83 -1.27 6.81
CA GLY A 671 -20.44 -2.12 5.68
C GLY A 671 -20.05 -1.40 4.38
N LEU A 672 -20.02 -0.07 4.34
CA LEU A 672 -19.57 0.64 3.13
C LEU A 672 -18.03 0.60 3.05
N THR A 673 -17.51 -0.06 2.03
CA THR A 673 -16.08 0.00 1.68
C THR A 673 -15.91 1.08 0.62
N ILE A 674 -15.12 2.11 0.91
CA ILE A 674 -14.75 3.16 -0.03
C ILE A 674 -13.32 2.92 -0.49
N ILE A 675 -13.09 2.96 -1.81
CA ILE A 675 -11.73 2.95 -2.38
C ILE A 675 -11.16 4.37 -2.17
N PRO A 676 -9.96 4.52 -1.58
CA PRO A 676 -9.35 5.83 -1.42
C PRO A 676 -9.20 6.55 -2.77
N PRO A 677 -9.37 7.90 -2.81
CA PRO A 677 -9.17 8.66 -4.03
C PRO A 677 -7.72 8.60 -4.52
N ALA A 678 -7.49 8.84 -5.81
CA ALA A 678 -6.16 8.96 -6.37
C ALA A 678 -5.36 10.04 -5.62
N ALA A 679 -4.11 9.73 -5.26
CA ALA A 679 -3.26 10.62 -4.50
C ALA A 679 -2.22 11.30 -5.40
N PRO A 680 -1.82 12.55 -5.11
CA PRO A 680 -0.77 13.24 -5.83
C PRO A 680 0.56 12.50 -5.69
N ARG A 681 1.35 12.50 -6.76
CA ARG A 681 2.62 11.79 -6.81
C ARG A 681 3.81 12.70 -6.48
N TYR A 682 3.81 13.88 -7.04
CA TYR A 682 4.93 14.85 -6.95
C TYR A 682 4.61 16.05 -6.05
N ARG A 683 3.34 16.32 -5.77
CA ARG A 683 2.87 17.37 -4.86
C ARG A 683 2.76 16.87 -3.43
N GLU A 684 3.90 16.65 -2.78
CA GLU A 684 3.96 16.17 -1.40
C GLU A 684 3.36 17.16 -0.38
N ASP A 685 3.41 18.44 -0.71
CA ASP A 685 2.77 19.53 0.03
C ASP A 685 1.25 19.41 0.12
N TRP A 686 0.63 18.68 -0.81
CA TRP A 686 -0.81 18.40 -0.83
C TRP A 686 -1.21 17.22 0.08
N CYS A 687 -0.26 16.40 0.50
CA CYS A 687 -0.54 15.23 1.33
C CYS A 687 -0.61 15.59 2.82
N PRO A 688 -1.38 14.85 3.64
CA PRO A 688 -1.40 15.05 5.08
C PRO A 688 0.00 14.92 5.69
N LEU A 689 0.29 15.72 6.70
CA LEU A 689 1.56 15.63 7.43
C LEU A 689 1.68 14.34 8.26
N THR A 690 0.55 13.75 8.62
CA THR A 690 0.48 12.51 9.40
C THR A 690 -0.61 11.58 8.85
N ASP A 691 -0.36 10.29 8.91
CA ASP A 691 -1.39 9.25 8.65
C ASP A 691 -2.19 8.94 9.93
N ALA A 692 -2.40 9.94 10.79
CA ALA A 692 -3.14 9.78 12.04
C ALA A 692 -4.54 9.21 11.79
N PRO A 693 -4.99 8.23 12.57
CA PRO A 693 -6.35 7.70 12.44
C PRO A 693 -7.38 8.79 12.78
N VAL A 694 -8.54 8.68 12.14
CA VAL A 694 -9.69 9.55 12.46
C VAL A 694 -10.11 9.34 13.91
N LEU A 695 -10.22 10.43 14.68
CA LEU A 695 -10.71 10.37 16.05
C LEU A 695 -12.22 10.12 16.06
N TRP A 696 -12.71 9.38 17.06
CA TRP A 696 -14.14 9.14 17.25
C TRP A 696 -14.96 10.43 17.37
N SER A 697 -14.43 11.45 18.05
CA SER A 697 -15.09 12.76 18.16
C SER A 697 -15.27 13.45 16.81
N GLU A 698 -14.26 13.39 15.94
CA GLU A 698 -14.34 13.96 14.59
C GLU A 698 -15.34 13.22 13.71
N TRP A 699 -15.42 11.90 13.88
CA TRP A 699 -16.42 11.08 13.21
C TRP A 699 -17.83 11.38 13.73
N ASP A 700 -18.00 11.55 15.03
CA ASP A 700 -19.28 11.91 15.67
C ASP A 700 -19.80 13.26 15.16
N GLU A 701 -18.93 14.26 15.08
CA GLU A 701 -19.26 15.58 14.52
C GLU A 701 -19.66 15.50 13.05
N PHE A 702 -18.95 14.71 12.26
CA PHE A 702 -19.24 14.55 10.83
C PHE A 702 -20.59 13.85 10.62
N ARG A 703 -20.86 12.72 11.29
CA ARG A 703 -22.14 12.00 11.13
C ARG A 703 -23.33 12.80 11.62
N HIS A 704 -23.16 13.60 12.69
CA HIS A 704 -24.17 14.58 13.13
C HIS A 704 -24.42 15.61 12.03
N GLY A 705 -23.37 16.16 11.42
CA GLY A 705 -23.46 17.09 10.31
C GLY A 705 -24.22 16.55 9.11
N LEU A 706 -24.07 15.25 8.78
CA LEU A 706 -24.86 14.61 7.71
C LEU A 706 -26.36 14.65 8.03
N VAL A 707 -26.75 14.41 9.28
CA VAL A 707 -28.17 14.48 9.69
C VAL A 707 -28.68 15.92 9.63
N GLU A 708 -27.89 16.90 10.07
CA GLU A 708 -28.21 18.30 9.91
C GLU A 708 -28.44 18.69 8.44
N LEU A 709 -27.57 18.25 7.57
CA LEU A 709 -27.70 18.45 6.12
C LEU A 709 -28.99 17.80 5.56
N ALA A 710 -29.32 16.57 5.97
CA ALA A 710 -30.56 15.92 5.56
C ALA A 710 -31.79 16.79 5.93
N PHE A 711 -31.82 17.33 7.13
CA PHE A 711 -32.91 18.21 7.57
C PHE A 711 -32.90 19.62 6.97
N SER A 712 -31.82 19.99 6.27
CA SER A 712 -31.75 21.22 5.47
C SER A 712 -32.53 21.14 4.15
N TRP A 713 -32.94 19.94 3.70
CA TRP A 713 -33.94 19.80 2.62
C TRP A 713 -35.32 20.18 3.16
N GLN A 714 -35.85 21.29 2.66
CA GLN A 714 -37.12 21.83 3.19
C GLN A 714 -38.33 21.00 2.78
N ASP A 715 -38.29 20.40 1.58
CA ASP A 715 -39.36 19.58 1.03
C ASP A 715 -38.85 18.15 0.79
N PHE A 716 -39.19 17.23 1.66
CA PHE A 716 -38.88 15.84 1.50
C PHE A 716 -39.81 15.18 0.47
N ALA A 717 -39.25 14.68 -0.61
CA ALA A 717 -39.97 13.75 -1.47
C ALA A 717 -40.31 12.46 -0.70
N PRO A 718 -41.37 11.74 -1.06
CA PRO A 718 -41.72 10.46 -0.40
C PRO A 718 -40.54 9.47 -0.33
N SER A 719 -39.73 9.41 -1.37
CA SER A 719 -38.50 8.57 -1.41
C SER A 719 -37.43 9.04 -0.42
N HIS A 720 -37.33 10.35 -0.14
CA HIS A 720 -36.38 10.88 0.84
C HIS A 720 -36.77 10.47 2.26
N LEU A 721 -38.04 10.51 2.60
CA LEU A 721 -38.54 10.05 3.92
C LEU A 721 -38.35 8.53 4.07
N GLU A 722 -38.63 7.75 3.01
CA GLU A 722 -38.33 6.31 3.00
C GLU A 722 -36.87 6.04 3.28
N GLN A 723 -35.94 6.77 2.63
CA GLN A 723 -34.50 6.64 2.85
C GLN A 723 -34.06 7.06 4.24
N LEU A 724 -34.62 8.13 4.80
CA LEU A 724 -34.37 8.53 6.19
C LEU A 724 -34.73 7.41 7.19
N VAL A 725 -35.88 6.78 6.99
CA VAL A 725 -36.32 5.65 7.83
C VAL A 725 -35.34 4.46 7.67
N ARG A 726 -35.00 4.10 6.44
CA ARG A 726 -34.01 3.03 6.16
C ARG A 726 -32.62 3.34 6.74
N GLY A 727 -32.29 4.62 6.87
CA GLY A 727 -31.05 5.13 7.43
C GLY A 727 -30.97 5.10 8.97
N ILE A 728 -32.04 4.77 9.67
CA ILE A 728 -32.03 4.66 11.15
C ILE A 728 -31.22 3.42 11.55
N THR A 729 -30.02 3.62 12.04
CA THR A 729 -29.08 2.57 12.44
C THR A 729 -28.41 2.90 13.77
N VAL A 730 -27.73 1.94 14.38
CA VAL A 730 -26.89 2.16 15.57
C VAL A 730 -25.69 3.07 15.27
N GLY A 731 -25.33 3.22 13.99
CA GLY A 731 -24.28 4.12 13.55
C GLY A 731 -24.61 5.60 13.74
N LEU A 732 -25.89 5.96 13.86
CA LEU A 732 -26.33 7.32 14.19
C LEU A 732 -26.15 7.61 15.71
N LEU A 733 -25.90 8.88 16.05
CA LEU A 733 -25.95 9.33 17.44
C LEU A 733 -27.37 9.16 18.01
N PRO A 734 -27.52 8.90 19.32
CA PRO A 734 -28.84 8.74 19.95
C PRO A 734 -29.78 9.96 19.72
N GLU A 735 -29.25 11.16 19.82
CA GLU A 735 -29.96 12.42 19.56
C GLU A 735 -30.44 12.55 18.11
N ASP A 736 -29.65 12.08 17.16
CA ASP A 736 -30.00 12.12 15.74
C ASP A 736 -31.15 11.16 15.43
N ARG A 737 -31.10 9.93 16.00
CA ARG A 737 -32.24 8.99 15.88
C ARG A 737 -33.53 9.56 16.48
N ILE A 738 -33.43 10.16 17.67
CA ILE A 738 -34.60 10.84 18.33
C ILE A 738 -35.16 11.91 17.40
N ARG A 739 -34.31 12.73 16.80
CA ARG A 739 -34.71 13.79 15.88
C ARG A 739 -35.45 13.25 14.65
N ILE A 740 -35.01 12.14 14.08
CA ILE A 740 -35.70 11.50 12.96
C ILE A 740 -37.09 11.02 13.42
N PHE A 741 -37.18 10.33 14.55
CA PHE A 741 -38.48 9.89 15.11
C PHE A 741 -39.44 11.04 15.36
N ASP A 742 -38.97 12.11 16.03
CA ASP A 742 -39.76 13.30 16.30
C ASP A 742 -40.27 13.98 15.02
N HIS A 743 -39.49 13.93 13.96
CA HIS A 743 -39.89 14.44 12.64
C HIS A 743 -41.03 13.60 12.04
N LEU A 744 -40.88 12.26 12.05
CA LEU A 744 -41.92 11.34 11.54
C LEU A 744 -43.23 11.47 12.33
N GLU A 745 -43.20 11.59 13.66
CA GLU A 745 -44.37 11.82 14.53
C GLU A 745 -45.07 13.14 14.18
N ARG A 746 -44.28 14.21 14.01
CA ARG A 746 -44.83 15.53 13.64
C ARG A 746 -45.53 15.51 12.28
N LEU A 747 -45.00 14.79 11.31
CA LEU A 747 -45.61 14.65 9.98
C LEU A 747 -46.97 13.94 10.06
N VAL A 748 -47.11 12.89 10.88
CA VAL A 748 -48.40 12.20 11.11
C VAL A 748 -49.42 13.14 11.71
N ILE A 749 -49.03 13.93 12.72
CA ILE A 749 -49.93 14.89 13.43
C ILE A 749 -50.42 15.97 12.46
N ARG A 750 -49.59 16.45 11.53
CA ARG A 750 -50.00 17.46 10.54
C ARG A 750 -51.10 16.99 9.60
N GLY A 751 -51.14 15.70 9.27
CA GLY A 751 -52.19 15.06 8.47
C GLY A 751 -52.24 15.42 6.99
N ASP A 752 -51.26 16.12 6.45
CA ASP A 752 -51.12 16.56 5.07
C ASP A 752 -50.25 15.61 4.18
N ILE A 753 -50.21 14.35 4.58
CA ILE A 753 -49.37 13.31 3.90
C ILE A 753 -50.24 12.61 2.87
N ASP A 754 -49.79 12.55 1.63
CA ASP A 754 -50.45 11.74 0.59
C ASP A 754 -50.30 10.22 0.87
N GLU A 755 -51.21 9.42 0.30
CA GLU A 755 -51.31 7.99 0.58
C GLU A 755 -50.07 7.20 0.10
N ASN A 756 -49.45 7.65 -0.99
CA ASN A 756 -48.24 7.03 -1.52
C ASN A 756 -47.02 7.25 -0.56
N CYS A 757 -46.84 8.50 -0.08
CA CYS A 757 -45.86 8.82 0.90
C CYS A 757 -46.05 8.00 2.19
N ARG A 758 -47.30 7.93 2.67
CA ARG A 758 -47.68 7.15 3.85
C ARG A 758 -47.31 5.67 3.67
N TYR A 759 -47.61 5.10 2.53
CA TYR A 759 -47.27 3.70 2.24
C TYR A 759 -45.77 3.44 2.18
N LEU A 760 -45.00 4.27 1.50
CA LEU A 760 -43.55 4.09 1.37
C LEU A 760 -42.86 4.17 2.73
N VAL A 761 -43.19 5.17 3.55
CA VAL A 761 -42.66 5.34 4.90
C VAL A 761 -43.09 4.18 5.80
N TRP A 762 -44.36 3.81 5.79
CA TRP A 762 -44.90 2.70 6.56
C TRP A 762 -44.19 1.38 6.23
N ARG A 763 -44.00 1.09 4.95
CA ARG A 763 -43.31 -0.10 4.48
C ARG A 763 -41.87 -0.14 5.01
N ALA A 764 -41.15 0.99 4.98
CA ALA A 764 -39.79 1.10 5.50
C ALA A 764 -39.73 0.94 7.02
N LEU A 765 -40.65 1.61 7.78
CA LEU A 765 -40.77 1.49 9.23
C LEU A 765 -41.03 0.03 9.64
N ARG A 766 -41.97 -0.62 8.95
CA ARG A 766 -42.32 -2.00 9.21
C ARG A 766 -41.16 -2.96 8.97
N ALA A 767 -40.46 -2.82 7.85
CA ALA A 767 -39.29 -3.65 7.54
C ALA A 767 -38.16 -3.45 8.57
N LEU A 768 -37.92 -2.21 8.98
CA LEU A 768 -36.90 -1.89 9.98
C LEU A 768 -37.30 -2.43 11.37
N ALA A 769 -38.55 -2.25 11.79
CA ALA A 769 -39.06 -2.75 13.04
C ALA A 769 -38.97 -4.30 13.11
N ALA A 770 -39.38 -5.00 12.05
CA ALA A 770 -39.28 -6.44 11.97
C ALA A 770 -37.82 -6.94 12.08
N LYS A 771 -36.91 -6.29 11.32
CA LYS A 771 -35.49 -6.60 11.37
C LYS A 771 -34.89 -6.48 12.79
N HIS A 772 -35.19 -5.40 13.51
CA HIS A 772 -34.58 -5.12 14.81
C HIS A 772 -35.31 -5.76 15.99
N SER A 773 -36.62 -6.10 15.87
CA SER A 773 -37.36 -6.80 16.92
C SER A 773 -36.87 -8.23 17.16
N HIS A 774 -36.35 -8.88 16.13
CA HIS A 774 -35.99 -10.30 16.16
C HIS A 774 -34.48 -10.57 16.29
N HIS A 775 -33.66 -9.55 16.19
CA HIS A 775 -32.22 -9.68 16.31
C HIS A 775 -31.69 -8.90 17.52
N ARG A 776 -30.87 -9.55 18.36
CA ARG A 776 -30.21 -8.92 19.52
C ARG A 776 -28.69 -9.03 19.34
N ASN A 777 -28.19 -8.30 18.34
CA ASN A 777 -26.78 -8.25 17.98
C ASN A 777 -26.21 -6.84 18.18
N ASN A 778 -24.89 -6.66 18.02
CA ASN A 778 -24.22 -5.36 18.14
C ASN A 778 -24.73 -4.29 17.15
N TRP A 779 -25.41 -4.70 16.07
CA TRP A 779 -26.01 -3.80 15.08
C TRP A 779 -27.50 -3.54 15.33
N SER A 780 -28.13 -4.15 16.37
CA SER A 780 -29.55 -3.95 16.70
C SER A 780 -29.76 -2.64 17.41
N LEU A 781 -30.85 -1.95 17.10
CA LEU A 781 -31.24 -0.73 17.80
C LEU A 781 -31.54 -1.00 19.27
N PRO A 782 -31.38 0.04 20.14
CA PRO A 782 -31.82 -0.04 21.54
C PRO A 782 -33.32 -0.32 21.65
N GLU A 783 -33.74 -1.03 22.71
CA GLU A 783 -35.13 -1.43 22.94
C GLU A 783 -36.14 -0.27 22.82
N LYS A 784 -35.81 0.91 23.42
CA LYS A 784 -36.62 2.11 23.33
C LYS A 784 -36.85 2.62 21.91
N ASP A 785 -35.82 2.49 21.06
CA ASP A 785 -35.90 2.90 19.66
C ASP A 785 -36.78 1.92 18.88
N ILE A 786 -36.71 0.60 19.20
CA ILE A 786 -37.56 -0.44 18.61
C ILE A 786 -39.02 -0.24 18.99
N GLU A 787 -39.31 0.03 20.28
CA GLU A 787 -40.68 0.33 20.74
C GLU A 787 -41.25 1.51 19.96
N ARG A 788 -40.45 2.56 19.77
CA ARG A 788 -40.85 3.76 19.04
C ARG A 788 -41.11 3.49 17.55
N LEU A 789 -40.24 2.64 16.91
CA LEU A 789 -40.45 2.19 15.55
C LEU A 789 -41.78 1.42 15.38
N VAL A 790 -42.10 0.54 16.33
CA VAL A 790 -43.37 -0.20 16.31
C VAL A 790 -44.58 0.74 16.43
N SER A 791 -44.52 1.70 17.34
CA SER A 791 -45.57 2.72 17.48
C SER A 791 -45.77 3.53 16.20
N LEU A 792 -44.65 4.01 15.59
CA LEU A 792 -44.72 4.73 14.33
C LEU A 792 -45.26 3.84 13.19
N THR A 793 -45.00 2.52 13.19
CA THR A 793 -45.57 1.62 12.21
C THR A 793 -47.09 1.62 12.28
N ASP A 794 -47.70 1.66 13.46
CA ASP A 794 -49.13 1.71 13.61
C ASP A 794 -49.72 3.10 13.20
N GLU A 795 -49.01 4.18 13.52
CA GLU A 795 -49.46 5.55 13.21
C GLU A 795 -49.39 5.88 11.71
N TRP A 796 -48.41 5.31 10.98
CA TRP A 796 -48.21 5.50 9.57
C TRP A 796 -49.01 4.50 8.69
N GLN A 797 -49.85 3.64 9.28
CA GLN A 797 -50.58 2.64 8.56
C GLN A 797 -51.39 3.26 7.40
N PRO A 798 -51.31 2.74 6.16
CA PRO A 798 -52.09 3.28 5.02
C PRO A 798 -53.56 3.05 5.20
N ALA A 799 -54.39 3.99 4.67
CA ALA A 799 -55.84 3.86 4.69
C ALA A 799 -56.33 2.79 3.74
N SER A 800 -55.64 2.63 2.61
CA SER A 800 -55.97 1.59 1.62
C SER A 800 -55.73 0.18 2.18
N LEU A 801 -56.78 -0.65 2.15
CA LEU A 801 -56.74 -2.05 2.60
C LEU A 801 -55.66 -2.84 1.77
N VAL A 802 -55.59 -2.60 0.49
CA VAL A 802 -54.63 -3.29 -0.39
C VAL A 802 -53.21 -2.96 0.03
N LEU A 803 -52.85 -1.67 0.16
CA LEU A 803 -51.53 -1.23 0.55
C LEU A 803 -51.18 -1.70 1.97
N ARG A 804 -52.16 -1.83 2.85
CA ARG A 804 -51.97 -2.36 4.23
C ARG A 804 -51.58 -3.81 4.26
N TYR A 805 -52.05 -4.63 3.31
CA TYR A 805 -51.87 -6.08 3.31
C TYR A 805 -50.92 -6.60 2.24
N VAL A 806 -50.51 -5.79 1.26
CA VAL A 806 -49.67 -6.26 0.12
C VAL A 806 -48.33 -6.89 0.60
N TYR A 807 -47.78 -6.45 1.72
CA TYR A 807 -46.55 -7.01 2.27
C TYR A 807 -46.65 -8.49 2.62
N LEU A 808 -47.83 -8.97 3.00
CA LEU A 808 -48.10 -10.38 3.30
C LEU A 808 -47.90 -11.30 2.09
N PHE A 809 -47.99 -10.75 0.90
CA PHE A 809 -47.82 -11.43 -0.38
C PHE A 809 -46.49 -11.08 -1.06
N ASN A 810 -45.50 -10.67 -0.30
CA ASN A 810 -44.12 -10.55 -0.74
C ASN A 810 -43.32 -11.81 -0.38
N HIS A 811 -42.14 -12.00 -0.96
CA HIS A 811 -41.27 -13.15 -0.69
C HIS A 811 -40.76 -13.18 0.78
N ASP A 812 -40.59 -12.04 1.41
CA ASP A 812 -40.24 -11.90 2.83
C ASP A 812 -41.20 -10.89 3.51
N PRO A 813 -42.31 -11.35 4.06
CA PRO A 813 -43.34 -10.49 4.64
C PRO A 813 -42.93 -9.71 5.90
N GLY A 814 -41.90 -10.16 6.64
CA GLY A 814 -41.41 -9.49 7.82
C GLY A 814 -42.47 -9.29 8.94
N LEU A 815 -42.93 -10.35 9.57
CA LEU A 815 -43.88 -10.25 10.69
C LEU A 815 -43.22 -9.60 11.92
N LEU A 816 -43.93 -8.72 12.64
CA LEU A 816 -43.36 -8.02 13.82
C LEU A 816 -43.30 -8.89 15.08
N ASP A 817 -44.24 -9.82 15.21
CA ASP A 817 -44.45 -10.65 16.41
C ASP A 817 -43.88 -12.07 16.28
N CYS A 818 -43.41 -12.44 15.10
CA CYS A 818 -42.85 -13.77 14.85
C CYS A 818 -41.78 -13.71 13.77
N ALA A 819 -40.67 -14.36 13.99
CA ALA A 819 -39.55 -14.42 13.06
C ALA A 819 -39.32 -15.79 12.50
N LEU A 820 -39.14 -15.90 11.20
CA LEU A 820 -38.92 -17.16 10.47
C LEU A 820 -37.71 -17.93 10.99
N HIS A 821 -36.61 -17.24 11.34
CA HIS A 821 -35.38 -17.87 11.82
C HIS A 821 -35.41 -18.32 13.30
N ILE A 822 -36.44 -17.91 14.07
CA ILE A 822 -36.62 -18.28 15.48
C ILE A 822 -37.57 -19.48 15.60
N ASP A 823 -38.72 -19.41 14.93
CA ASP A 823 -39.76 -20.45 14.95
C ASP A 823 -40.48 -20.47 13.58
N SER A 824 -40.00 -21.31 12.69
CA SER A 824 -40.49 -21.40 11.31
C SER A 824 -41.92 -21.91 11.22
N GLU A 825 -42.33 -22.86 12.08
CA GLU A 825 -43.67 -23.46 12.04
C GLU A 825 -44.70 -22.43 12.52
N ARG A 826 -44.42 -21.74 13.60
CA ARG A 826 -45.31 -20.67 14.11
C ARG A 826 -45.35 -19.49 13.12
N TYR A 827 -44.24 -19.15 12.46
CA TYR A 827 -44.19 -18.11 11.47
C TYR A 827 -45.12 -18.43 10.29
N GLU A 828 -45.02 -19.62 9.72
CA GLU A 828 -45.85 -20.04 8.59
C GLU A 828 -47.35 -20.09 8.95
N GLN A 829 -47.69 -20.63 10.12
CA GLN A 829 -49.05 -20.64 10.61
C GLN A 829 -49.63 -19.23 10.76
N THR A 830 -48.88 -18.34 11.42
CA THR A 830 -49.27 -16.93 11.62
C THR A 830 -49.42 -16.20 10.31
N LEU A 831 -48.48 -16.40 9.38
CA LEU A 831 -48.53 -15.80 8.05
C LEU A 831 -49.74 -16.24 7.26
N GLU A 832 -50.04 -17.54 7.25
CA GLU A 832 -51.20 -18.12 6.57
C GLU A 832 -52.54 -17.62 7.14
N GLU A 833 -52.65 -17.52 8.47
CA GLU A 833 -53.83 -16.94 9.14
C GLU A 833 -54.04 -15.48 8.76
N ARG A 834 -52.95 -14.69 8.71
CA ARG A 834 -53.02 -13.27 8.34
C ARG A 834 -53.34 -13.05 6.87
N ARG A 835 -52.82 -13.88 5.98
CA ARG A 835 -53.15 -13.86 4.55
C ARG A 835 -54.61 -14.15 4.36
N LYS A 836 -55.18 -15.18 5.02
CA LYS A 836 -56.61 -15.50 4.97
C LYS A 836 -57.49 -14.37 5.53
N GLY A 837 -57.09 -13.77 6.63
CA GLY A 837 -57.76 -12.62 7.21
C GLY A 837 -57.77 -11.41 6.28
N ALA A 838 -56.64 -11.09 5.69
CA ALA A 838 -56.45 -9.99 4.74
C ALA A 838 -57.33 -10.18 3.48
N LEU A 839 -57.32 -11.36 2.90
CA LEU A 839 -58.17 -11.68 1.75
C LEU A 839 -59.65 -11.57 2.08
N SER A 840 -60.10 -12.07 3.25
CA SER A 840 -61.47 -11.95 3.74
C SER A 840 -61.94 -10.50 3.90
N GLU A 841 -61.09 -9.63 4.44
CA GLU A 841 -61.37 -8.18 4.55
C GLU A 841 -61.42 -7.47 3.19
N ILE A 842 -60.49 -7.80 2.29
CA ILE A 842 -60.48 -7.21 0.94
C ILE A 842 -61.69 -7.62 0.15
N LEU A 843 -62.11 -8.87 0.25
CA LEU A 843 -63.34 -9.37 -0.41
C LEU A 843 -64.62 -8.78 0.16
N ALA A 844 -64.68 -8.49 1.47
CA ALA A 844 -65.83 -7.85 2.13
C ALA A 844 -65.93 -6.33 1.84
N ALA A 845 -64.84 -5.71 1.37
CA ALA A 845 -64.77 -4.27 1.12
C ALA A 845 -65.51 -3.86 -0.19
N PRO A 846 -65.98 -2.61 -0.30
CA PRO A 846 -66.46 -2.04 -1.54
C PRO A 846 -65.39 -2.18 -2.66
N GLN A 847 -65.79 -2.52 -3.87
CA GLN A 847 -64.86 -2.71 -5.00
C GLN A 847 -63.89 -3.87 -4.84
N ALA A 848 -64.32 -4.99 -4.23
CA ALA A 848 -63.49 -6.16 -3.97
C ALA A 848 -62.66 -6.62 -5.19
N ILE A 849 -63.27 -6.70 -6.40
CA ILE A 849 -62.52 -7.08 -7.61
C ILE A 849 -61.40 -6.10 -7.96
N GLY A 850 -61.66 -4.78 -7.88
CA GLY A 850 -60.65 -3.76 -8.11
C GLY A 850 -59.50 -3.84 -7.09
N ASN A 851 -59.83 -4.09 -5.82
CA ASN A 851 -58.83 -4.25 -4.74
C ASN A 851 -57.98 -5.51 -4.97
N LEU A 852 -58.59 -6.64 -5.41
CA LEU A 852 -57.83 -7.87 -5.72
C LEU A 852 -56.93 -7.68 -6.95
N THR A 853 -57.38 -6.97 -7.96
CA THR A 853 -56.57 -6.64 -9.14
C THR A 853 -55.39 -5.80 -8.76
N LEU A 854 -55.57 -4.79 -7.89
CA LEU A 854 -54.49 -3.95 -7.38
C LEU A 854 -53.55 -4.78 -6.51
N LEU A 855 -54.09 -5.66 -5.63
CA LEU A 855 -53.24 -6.54 -4.81
C LEU A 855 -52.38 -7.46 -5.69
N ALA A 856 -52.94 -8.01 -6.75
CA ALA A 856 -52.23 -8.90 -7.66
C ALA A 856 -51.14 -8.17 -8.47
N SER A 857 -51.35 -6.87 -8.80
CA SER A 857 -50.34 -6.05 -9.48
C SER A 857 -49.17 -5.63 -8.58
N GLU A 858 -49.41 -5.49 -7.27
CA GLU A 858 -48.42 -5.02 -6.29
C GLU A 858 -47.75 -6.16 -5.52
N ALA A 859 -48.31 -7.35 -5.50
CA ALA A 859 -47.78 -8.51 -4.77
C ALA A 859 -46.49 -9.05 -5.39
N GLY A 860 -45.44 -9.20 -4.60
CA GLY A 860 -44.16 -9.79 -5.02
C GLY A 860 -44.28 -11.31 -5.31
N ASP A 861 -45.19 -12.01 -4.62
CA ASP A 861 -45.54 -13.42 -4.82
C ASP A 861 -47.01 -13.59 -5.30
N SER A 862 -47.28 -13.19 -6.52
CA SER A 862 -48.60 -13.27 -7.14
C SER A 862 -49.06 -14.72 -7.36
N TRP A 863 -48.14 -15.68 -7.45
CA TRP A 863 -48.45 -17.10 -7.55
C TRP A 863 -49.11 -17.63 -6.25
N ARG A 864 -48.53 -17.32 -5.09
CA ARG A 864 -49.11 -17.68 -3.78
C ARG A 864 -50.46 -17.01 -3.54
N LEU A 865 -50.63 -15.78 -3.96
CA LEU A 865 -51.92 -15.10 -3.95
C LEU A 865 -52.96 -15.84 -4.77
N GLY A 866 -52.59 -16.32 -5.97
CA GLY A 866 -53.45 -17.09 -6.84
C GLY A 866 -53.90 -18.45 -6.22
N GLU A 867 -52.96 -19.15 -5.61
CA GLU A 867 -53.28 -20.39 -4.85
C GLU A 867 -54.32 -20.14 -3.74
N MET A 868 -54.09 -19.13 -2.94
CA MET A 868 -54.98 -18.82 -1.81
C MET A 868 -56.36 -18.34 -2.26
N LEU A 869 -56.45 -17.63 -3.36
CA LEU A 869 -57.72 -17.24 -3.97
C LEU A 869 -58.49 -18.44 -4.51
N ALA A 870 -57.79 -19.45 -5.06
CA ALA A 870 -58.41 -20.68 -5.54
C ALA A 870 -58.98 -21.57 -4.42
N GLU A 871 -58.43 -21.45 -3.18
CA GLU A 871 -58.89 -22.19 -1.99
C GLU A 871 -60.09 -21.55 -1.31
N LEU A 872 -60.44 -20.30 -1.64
CA LEU A 872 -61.53 -19.57 -0.99
C LEU A 872 -62.90 -20.00 -1.59
N PRO A 873 -63.85 -20.48 -0.77
CA PRO A 873 -65.15 -20.89 -1.27
C PRO A 873 -65.96 -19.66 -1.76
N GLY A 874 -66.40 -19.71 -3.03
CA GLY A 874 -67.30 -18.73 -3.58
C GLY A 874 -66.73 -17.74 -4.60
N LEU A 875 -65.53 -17.98 -5.07
CA LEU A 875 -64.85 -17.19 -6.13
C LEU A 875 -64.88 -17.88 -7.52
N GLU A 876 -65.85 -18.83 -7.72
CA GLU A 876 -66.03 -19.45 -9.03
C GLU A 876 -66.56 -18.50 -10.13
#